data_a63b7e28657146b4322cdc6e2fe9b314
#
_entry.id   a63b7e28657146b4322cdc6e2fe9b314
#
_cell.length_a   1.000
_cell.length_b   1.000
_cell.length_c   1.000
_cell.angle_alpha   90.00
_cell.angle_beta   90.00
_cell.angle_gamma   90.00
#
_symmetry.space_group_name_H-M   'P 1'
#
loop_
_entity.id
_entity.type
_entity.pdbx_description
1 polymer ?
#
loop_
_entity_poly.entity_id
_entity_poly.type
_entity_poly.pdbx_seq_one_letter_code
_entity_poly.pdbx_strand_id
1 'polypeptide(L)'
;MKKTFRFAAALLLLLFSLNSFSQSNTLSGTVKNSTSKEFVSAVSVIIKGTTEGTFTDSRGNFKITTSKSLPLTLSFSSIGYEARDLEVTGTDAVEVELTPSAVLGQEIVVAATRTATKAMESPVTIERVSAANIRNSPATSYYDMVAQLKGVDVTTSSLTFKTPSTRGFNFSGNTRLNQLVDGMDNQAPGLNFPVGNFTGLTELDVDNMELLPGASSALYGSGGVNGTLLINSKDPFKYQGLSFQIKTGMNHVDKSQRSEPGWYNDWSVRWAKAFNNKFAFKVGFQLVQAKDWIANSTQNYNRLTRKTLPGNRQTDPNYDGVNMYGDETNMRDNGFSMKSLAQLVQGQTRQGILDNTGGTVDIVQIMNAVLPPNATPAQIGGFIGTLPAALQGAVTNMVPFYFGLRNNIIPEASASRTGYAESDMVNPNTVNFKLSGSVNYKITSNLEASFAGNFGTGSTVYTGSDRYSLKDAKISQYKLELRSKNWFVRGYTTQENAGEAYNATITARRLNEAWKPSTQWFPEYVAAFVQARGAGADEAGAHAAARAFADKGRPTAGSGAFKQLFDKVRSTPIPAGGLFLDRSDLWMTEGQYNFKEVIPFVELVVGASWKQYILNSQGTLFIDYDGPIKINEYGAYGQLTKKLINDRLILSVSGRYDKNDNFKGRFTPRASAVVKLADDHNVRLSYQTAYRFPSTQQQYINLEIGGGQFLVGGLPWIHDASLPGGKPGPNLNAQNSVRLDNNAQPLGAYLPQELKPESVASFEIGYKGLIAKRLLVDAYYYTGQYDNFIGRTLVARQVSPQQNQIYSIVENAATMSASGGGNVKIDPIKVKTSGYGLGLDYRLNSGLSVFANYFHDELGNVPADFVAGFNTPDHRINFGAGHSGFGKNKRMVFNLTGRWQTDFLWEADFATGTVPSFFTMDAMIGYRFPAIGSLVKLGATNVLNKYYMNGFGNPQIGGLYYVSFAYNVF
;
A
#
# COMPACT_ATOMS: atom_id res chain seq x y z
N MET A 1 -57.77 39.56 -23.04
CA MET A 1 -56.31 39.74 -22.80
C MET A 1 -55.89 41.00 -22.01
N LYS A 2 -56.53 42.18 -22.11
CA LYS A 2 -56.14 43.34 -21.29
C LYS A 2 -56.52 43.31 -19.81
N LYS A 3 -57.54 42.54 -19.40
CA LYS A 3 -57.95 42.38 -17.99
C LYS A 3 -57.08 41.34 -17.22
N THR A 4 -56.65 40.27 -17.87
CA THR A 4 -55.79 39.26 -17.29
C THR A 4 -54.35 39.76 -17.06
N PHE A 5 -53.83 40.61 -17.91
CA PHE A 5 -52.51 41.23 -17.74
C PHE A 5 -52.46 42.22 -16.58
N ARG A 6 -53.58 42.94 -16.32
CA ARG A 6 -53.69 43.87 -15.17
C ARG A 6 -53.79 43.13 -13.85
N PHE A 7 -54.42 41.96 -13.83
CA PHE A 7 -54.47 41.09 -12.63
C PHE A 7 -53.11 40.41 -12.32
N ALA A 8 -52.40 39.97 -13.37
CA ALA A 8 -51.06 39.41 -13.22
C ALA A 8 -50.04 40.46 -12.78
N ALA A 9 -50.11 41.70 -13.32
CA ALA A 9 -49.25 42.80 -12.90
C ALA A 9 -49.53 43.27 -11.46
N ALA A 10 -50.81 43.28 -11.04
CA ALA A 10 -51.25 43.61 -9.66
C ALA A 10 -50.79 42.48 -8.69
N LEU A 11 -50.83 41.19 -9.07
CA LEU A 11 -50.36 40.08 -8.29
C LEU A 11 -48.81 40.10 -8.18
N LEU A 12 -48.11 40.49 -9.25
CA LEU A 12 -46.65 40.67 -9.23
C LEU A 12 -46.24 41.86 -8.32
N LEU A 13 -47.00 42.98 -8.34
CA LEU A 13 -46.76 44.10 -7.45
C LEU A 13 -47.09 43.78 -5.99
N LEU A 14 -48.09 42.96 -5.70
CA LEU A 14 -48.39 42.47 -4.36
C LEU A 14 -47.31 41.48 -3.84
N LEU A 15 -46.68 40.70 -4.71
CA LEU A 15 -45.56 39.85 -4.37
C LEU A 15 -44.25 40.65 -4.10
N PHE A 16 -44.11 41.83 -4.67
CA PHE A 16 -42.99 42.73 -4.38
C PHE A 16 -43.17 43.60 -3.13
N SER A 17 -44.38 43.74 -2.59
CA SER A 17 -44.61 44.55 -1.41
C SER A 17 -44.51 43.83 -0.06
N LEU A 18 -44.12 42.53 -0.06
CA LEU A 18 -43.88 41.75 1.16
C LEU A 18 -42.39 41.67 1.56
N ASN A 19 -41.56 42.61 1.11
CA ASN A 19 -40.25 42.79 1.74
C ASN A 19 -40.45 43.49 3.10
N SER A 20 -40.83 42.74 4.09
CA SER A 20 -40.71 43.17 5.48
C SER A 20 -39.23 43.35 5.73
N PHE A 21 -38.73 44.57 5.87
CA PHE A 21 -37.40 44.88 6.40
C PHE A 21 -37.40 44.43 7.85
N SER A 22 -37.09 43.14 8.07
CA SER A 22 -36.75 42.68 9.41
C SER A 22 -35.44 43.40 9.79
N GLN A 23 -35.47 44.18 10.86
CA GLN A 23 -34.25 44.73 11.46
C GLN A 23 -33.33 43.58 11.80
N SER A 24 -32.24 43.39 11.04
CA SER A 24 -31.26 42.36 11.27
C SER A 24 -30.11 42.94 12.10
N ASN A 25 -29.87 42.36 13.25
CA ASN A 25 -28.69 42.66 14.07
C ASN A 25 -27.47 41.94 13.49
N THR A 26 -26.35 42.63 13.35
CA THR A 26 -25.10 42.04 12.96
C THR A 26 -24.16 42.02 14.18
N LEU A 27 -23.88 40.83 14.66
CA LEU A 27 -22.93 40.58 15.74
C LEU A 27 -21.57 40.23 15.14
N SER A 28 -20.50 40.84 15.62
CA SER A 28 -19.14 40.56 15.14
C SER A 28 -18.16 40.56 16.28
N GLY A 29 -16.96 39.99 16.04
CA GLY A 29 -15.93 39.98 17.04
C GLY A 29 -14.74 39.17 16.65
N THR A 30 -13.80 38.98 17.59
CA THR A 30 -12.54 38.26 17.38
C THR A 30 -12.32 37.28 18.52
N VAL A 31 -11.86 36.07 18.20
CA VAL A 31 -11.56 35.03 19.17
C VAL A 31 -10.05 34.82 19.24
N LYS A 32 -9.49 34.81 20.46
CA LYS A 32 -8.07 34.61 20.75
C LYS A 32 -7.86 33.49 21.77
N ASN A 33 -6.71 32.87 21.71
CA ASN A 33 -6.22 31.95 22.73
C ASN A 33 -5.85 32.74 23.99
N SER A 34 -6.42 32.39 25.14
CA SER A 34 -6.20 33.10 26.40
C SER A 34 -4.71 33.12 26.86
N THR A 35 -3.93 32.07 26.44
CA THR A 35 -2.55 31.88 26.86
C THR A 35 -1.56 32.47 25.85
N SER A 36 -1.68 32.12 24.54
CA SER A 36 -0.73 32.55 23.49
C SER A 36 -1.11 33.87 22.84
N LYS A 37 -2.33 34.35 23.07
CA LYS A 37 -2.95 35.54 22.44
C LYS A 37 -3.04 35.43 20.91
N GLU A 38 -2.78 34.25 20.35
CA GLU A 38 -2.99 33.96 18.93
C GLU A 38 -4.47 33.96 18.59
N PHE A 39 -4.79 34.36 17.36
CA PHE A 39 -6.14 34.23 16.84
C PHE A 39 -6.55 32.77 16.74
N VAL A 40 -7.77 32.44 17.12
CA VAL A 40 -8.31 31.09 17.03
C VAL A 40 -9.29 31.04 15.87
N SER A 41 -8.87 30.35 14.80
CA SER A 41 -9.70 30.10 13.63
C SER A 41 -10.63 28.90 13.83
N ALA A 42 -11.64 28.78 13.01
CA ALA A 42 -12.58 27.65 13.00
C ALA A 42 -13.32 27.42 14.34
N VAL A 43 -13.45 28.45 15.17
CA VAL A 43 -14.30 28.43 16.35
C VAL A 43 -15.75 28.48 15.89
N SER A 44 -16.57 27.53 16.34
CA SER A 44 -18.03 27.59 16.17
C SER A 44 -18.59 28.65 17.07
N VAL A 45 -19.30 29.63 16.51
CA VAL A 45 -19.99 30.70 17.22
C VAL A 45 -21.48 30.58 16.89
N ILE A 46 -22.31 30.20 17.88
CA ILE A 46 -23.71 29.88 17.72
C ILE A 46 -24.52 30.73 18.68
N ILE A 47 -25.66 31.23 18.24
CA ILE A 47 -26.64 31.85 19.15
C ILE A 47 -27.28 30.72 19.95
N LYS A 48 -27.08 30.72 21.26
CA LYS A 48 -27.49 29.64 22.17
C LYS A 48 -29.00 29.36 22.06
N GLY A 49 -29.33 28.07 21.94
CA GLY A 49 -30.74 27.66 21.77
C GLY A 49 -31.27 27.77 20.32
N THR A 50 -30.40 28.06 19.35
CA THR A 50 -30.74 28.13 17.93
C THR A 50 -29.75 27.32 17.04
N THR A 51 -30.04 27.25 15.75
CA THR A 51 -29.13 26.72 14.73
C THR A 51 -28.38 27.83 13.95
N GLU A 52 -28.60 29.10 14.34
CA GLU A 52 -27.94 30.24 13.71
C GLU A 52 -26.51 30.37 14.25
N GLY A 53 -25.54 30.35 13.36
CA GLY A 53 -24.14 30.45 13.75
C GLY A 53 -23.20 30.65 12.57
N THR A 54 -21.94 30.83 12.91
CA THR A 54 -20.84 31.00 11.96
C THR A 54 -19.56 30.36 12.52
N PHE A 55 -18.47 30.43 11.77
CA PHE A 55 -17.14 30.07 12.23
C PHE A 55 -16.19 31.26 12.15
N THR A 56 -15.19 31.29 13.02
CA THR A 56 -14.14 32.30 12.93
C THR A 56 -13.23 32.03 11.72
N ASP A 57 -12.84 33.10 11.03
CA ASP A 57 -11.87 33.07 9.94
C ASP A 57 -10.44 32.81 10.43
N SER A 58 -9.45 32.83 9.52
CA SER A 58 -8.02 32.65 9.85
C SER A 58 -7.44 33.70 10.79
N ARG A 59 -8.11 34.84 10.96
CA ARG A 59 -7.73 35.91 11.90
C ARG A 59 -8.61 35.93 13.13
N GLY A 60 -9.34 34.83 13.38
CA GLY A 60 -10.23 34.69 14.52
C GLY A 60 -11.50 35.56 14.46
N ASN A 61 -11.77 36.26 13.35
CA ASN A 61 -12.94 37.13 13.23
C ASN A 61 -14.20 36.33 12.91
N PHE A 62 -15.33 36.75 13.48
CA PHE A 62 -16.62 36.17 13.14
C PHE A 62 -17.66 37.27 12.87
N LYS A 63 -18.70 36.94 12.11
CA LYS A 63 -19.84 37.77 11.85
C LYS A 63 -21.10 36.91 11.75
N ILE A 64 -22.12 37.25 12.55
CA ILE A 64 -23.45 36.61 12.53
C ILE A 64 -24.50 37.69 12.27
N THR A 65 -25.37 37.48 11.30
CA THR A 65 -26.54 38.33 11.07
C THR A 65 -27.78 37.58 11.49
N THR A 66 -28.56 38.15 12.40
CA THR A 66 -29.76 37.53 12.95
C THR A 66 -30.92 38.53 13.04
N SER A 67 -32.15 38.04 12.92
CA SER A 67 -33.38 38.84 13.14
C SER A 67 -33.83 38.82 14.61
N LYS A 68 -33.08 38.15 15.51
CA LYS A 68 -33.44 38.09 16.94
C LYS A 68 -33.06 39.34 17.69
N SER A 69 -33.89 39.68 18.69
CA SER A 69 -33.65 40.85 19.57
C SER A 69 -32.54 40.56 20.58
N LEU A 70 -31.75 41.58 20.91
CA LEU A 70 -30.78 41.56 21.99
C LEU A 70 -31.51 41.71 23.35
N PRO A 71 -30.94 41.17 24.46
CA PRO A 71 -29.65 40.48 24.55
C PRO A 71 -29.67 39.03 24.04
N LEU A 72 -28.50 38.56 23.53
CA LEU A 72 -28.34 37.22 23.02
C LEU A 72 -27.10 36.58 23.63
N THR A 73 -27.17 35.30 23.95
CA THR A 73 -25.97 34.53 24.37
C THR A 73 -25.32 33.87 23.16
N LEU A 74 -24.06 34.20 22.89
CA LEU A 74 -23.21 33.51 21.93
C LEU A 74 -22.44 32.40 22.62
N SER A 75 -22.49 31.18 22.10
CA SER A 75 -21.73 30.02 22.55
C SER A 75 -20.56 29.80 21.62
N PHE A 76 -19.35 29.84 22.17
CA PHE A 76 -18.09 29.63 21.47
C PHE A 76 -17.55 28.25 21.79
N SER A 77 -17.28 27.44 20.76
CA SER A 77 -16.68 26.12 20.96
C SER A 77 -15.68 25.79 19.85
N SER A 78 -14.56 25.17 20.23
CA SER A 78 -13.54 24.68 19.31
C SER A 78 -12.81 23.49 19.92
N ILE A 79 -12.36 22.56 19.06
CA ILE A 79 -11.57 21.40 19.50
C ILE A 79 -10.28 21.90 20.17
N GLY A 80 -9.98 21.39 21.36
CA GLY A 80 -8.79 21.78 22.12
C GLY A 80 -8.98 23.06 22.97
N TYR A 81 -10.20 23.55 23.09
CA TYR A 81 -10.55 24.68 23.94
C TYR A 81 -11.77 24.37 24.80
N GLU A 82 -11.85 25.00 25.95
CA GLU A 82 -13.05 25.00 26.77
C GLU A 82 -14.13 25.85 26.09
N ALA A 83 -15.36 25.34 26.08
CA ALA A 83 -16.49 26.09 25.56
C ALA A 83 -16.76 27.32 26.44
N ARG A 84 -17.12 28.45 25.83
CA ARG A 84 -17.40 29.70 26.52
C ARG A 84 -18.69 30.32 26.00
N ASP A 85 -19.56 30.68 26.92
CA ASP A 85 -20.74 31.46 26.63
C ASP A 85 -20.48 32.94 26.92
N LEU A 86 -20.98 33.83 26.09
CA LEU A 86 -20.90 35.29 26.25
C LEU A 86 -22.24 35.90 25.93
N GLU A 87 -22.80 36.67 26.87
CA GLU A 87 -23.99 37.48 26.64
C GLU A 87 -23.62 38.77 25.93
N VAL A 88 -24.32 39.05 24.81
CA VAL A 88 -24.11 40.22 23.96
C VAL A 88 -25.37 41.08 24.02
N THR A 89 -25.21 42.28 24.53
CA THR A 89 -26.30 43.24 24.75
C THR A 89 -26.36 44.32 23.68
N GLY A 90 -25.35 44.42 22.81
CA GLY A 90 -25.24 45.43 21.74
C GLY A 90 -24.64 44.80 20.46
N THR A 91 -24.46 45.65 19.43
CA THR A 91 -23.86 45.23 18.13
C THR A 91 -22.38 45.54 18.02
N ASP A 92 -21.74 46.02 19.08
CA ASP A 92 -20.31 46.30 19.12
C ASP A 92 -19.49 45.02 18.95
N ALA A 93 -18.31 45.14 18.33
CA ALA A 93 -17.43 44.00 18.14
C ALA A 93 -16.88 43.48 19.47
N VAL A 94 -17.07 42.20 19.75
CA VAL A 94 -16.62 41.58 20.99
C VAL A 94 -15.27 40.86 20.83
N GLU A 95 -14.43 40.93 21.83
CA GLU A 95 -13.18 40.12 21.93
C GLU A 95 -13.40 38.96 22.91
N VAL A 96 -13.16 37.75 22.46
CA VAL A 96 -13.39 36.52 23.24
C VAL A 96 -12.09 35.75 23.38
N GLU A 97 -11.73 35.41 24.58
CA GLU A 97 -10.58 34.55 24.87
C GLU A 97 -11.05 33.14 25.22
N LEU A 98 -10.57 32.13 24.46
CA LEU A 98 -10.80 30.72 24.75
C LEU A 98 -9.62 30.13 25.51
N THR A 99 -9.90 29.42 26.59
CA THR A 99 -8.91 28.70 27.37
C THR A 99 -8.60 27.37 26.68
N PRO A 100 -7.33 27.07 26.38
CA PRO A 100 -6.96 25.78 25.87
C PRO A 100 -7.39 24.67 26.82
N SER A 101 -8.17 23.70 26.30
CA SER A 101 -8.52 22.50 27.03
C SER A 101 -7.41 21.46 26.89
N ALA A 102 -6.94 20.94 27.98
CA ALA A 102 -5.87 19.96 28.02
C ALA A 102 -6.38 18.53 28.30
N VAL A 103 -7.69 18.30 28.27
CA VAL A 103 -8.27 16.99 28.63
C VAL A 103 -8.05 15.97 27.54
N LEU A 104 -7.31 14.91 27.85
CA LEU A 104 -7.08 13.76 26.99
C LEU A 104 -8.34 12.89 26.90
N GLY A 105 -8.56 12.20 25.76
CA GLY A 105 -9.60 11.20 25.60
C GLY A 105 -11.01 11.74 25.34
N GLN A 106 -11.22 13.06 25.32
CA GLN A 106 -12.53 13.69 25.02
C GLN A 106 -12.77 13.92 23.51
N GLU A 107 -11.84 13.51 22.66
CA GLU A 107 -11.94 13.65 21.23
C GLU A 107 -13.15 12.87 20.68
N ILE A 108 -13.82 13.44 19.70
CA ILE A 108 -14.91 12.78 18.98
C ILE A 108 -14.32 11.93 17.85
N VAL A 109 -14.81 10.70 17.73
CA VAL A 109 -14.45 9.72 16.72
C VAL A 109 -15.70 9.14 16.06
N VAL A 110 -15.59 8.70 14.83
CA VAL A 110 -16.71 8.15 14.03
C VAL A 110 -16.43 6.72 13.58
N ALA A 111 -15.16 6.34 13.43
CA ALA A 111 -14.76 5.06 12.83
C ALA A 111 -15.35 3.84 13.55
N ALA A 112 -15.44 3.87 14.88
CA ALA A 112 -15.85 2.72 15.68
C ALA A 112 -17.35 2.36 15.56
N THR A 113 -18.22 3.35 15.27
CA THR A 113 -19.69 3.20 15.34
C THR A 113 -20.42 3.82 14.14
N ARG A 114 -19.72 4.42 13.18
CA ARG A 114 -20.29 5.27 12.11
C ARG A 114 -21.16 6.43 12.61
N THR A 115 -21.12 6.73 13.90
CA THR A 115 -21.75 7.86 14.56
C THR A 115 -20.76 8.55 15.48
N ALA A 116 -20.97 9.84 15.75
CA ALA A 116 -20.07 10.61 16.60
C ALA A 116 -20.10 10.11 18.05
N THR A 117 -18.98 9.61 18.55
CA THR A 117 -18.79 9.09 19.92
C THR A 117 -17.51 9.65 20.53
N LYS A 118 -17.44 9.76 21.86
CA LYS A 118 -16.18 10.09 22.54
C LYS A 118 -15.19 8.93 22.41
N ALA A 119 -13.92 9.22 22.17
CA ALA A 119 -12.86 8.23 22.08
C ALA A 119 -12.75 7.36 23.35
N MET A 120 -13.06 7.92 24.51
CA MET A 120 -13.14 7.20 25.79
C MET A 120 -14.26 6.15 25.82
N GLU A 121 -15.38 6.41 25.13
CA GLU A 121 -16.57 5.53 25.08
C GLU A 121 -16.54 4.62 23.86
N SER A 122 -15.45 4.57 23.10
CA SER A 122 -15.33 3.71 21.93
C SER A 122 -15.45 2.24 22.32
N PRO A 123 -16.33 1.46 21.64
CA PRO A 123 -16.54 0.05 21.97
C PRO A 123 -15.40 -0.86 21.52
N VAL A 124 -14.44 -0.33 20.78
CA VAL A 124 -13.23 -1.01 20.29
C VAL A 124 -12.05 -0.09 20.37
N THR A 125 -10.84 -0.64 20.21
CA THR A 125 -9.62 0.17 20.10
C THR A 125 -9.73 1.14 18.94
N ILE A 126 -9.36 2.40 19.15
CA ILE A 126 -9.30 3.43 18.11
C ILE A 126 -8.13 4.36 18.37
N GLU A 127 -7.39 4.64 17.31
CA GLU A 127 -6.29 5.59 17.31
C GLU A 127 -6.68 6.81 16.47
N ARG A 128 -6.27 8.00 16.88
CA ARG A 128 -6.62 9.26 16.20
C ARG A 128 -5.43 10.18 16.08
N VAL A 129 -5.25 10.75 14.88
CA VAL A 129 -4.29 11.83 14.60
C VAL A 129 -5.06 13.08 14.20
N SER A 130 -4.87 14.16 14.92
CA SER A 130 -5.50 15.46 14.62
C SER A 130 -4.62 16.32 13.69
N ALA A 131 -5.21 17.34 13.05
CA ALA A 131 -4.45 18.35 12.30
C ALA A 131 -3.33 18.99 13.13
N ALA A 132 -3.55 19.18 14.45
CA ALA A 132 -2.54 19.70 15.37
C ALA A 132 -1.36 18.74 15.55
N ASN A 133 -1.61 17.43 15.64
CA ASN A 133 -0.56 16.41 15.67
C ASN A 133 0.28 16.45 14.38
N ILE A 134 -0.39 16.50 13.21
CA ILE A 134 0.27 16.59 11.88
C ILE A 134 1.18 17.84 11.83
N ARG A 135 0.64 18.99 12.18
CA ARG A 135 1.40 20.26 12.17
C ARG A 135 2.63 20.24 13.07
N ASN A 136 2.56 19.61 14.23
CA ASN A 136 3.63 19.56 15.22
C ASN A 136 4.50 18.30 15.14
N SER A 137 4.43 17.54 14.04
CA SER A 137 5.22 16.32 13.83
C SER A 137 6.52 16.61 13.05
N PRO A 138 7.59 15.83 13.30
CA PRO A 138 8.77 15.78 12.44
C PRO A 138 8.55 15.02 11.13
N ALA A 139 7.45 14.28 10.99
CA ALA A 139 7.14 13.48 9.82
C ALA A 139 7.14 14.30 8.53
N THR A 140 7.61 13.71 7.42
CA THR A 140 7.68 14.38 6.13
C THR A 140 6.31 14.54 5.49
N SER A 141 5.37 13.63 5.79
CA SER A 141 3.98 13.70 5.35
C SER A 141 3.02 13.31 6.48
N TYR A 142 1.76 13.73 6.37
CA TYR A 142 0.72 13.30 7.31
C TYR A 142 0.57 11.78 7.36
N TYR A 143 0.82 11.10 6.26
CA TYR A 143 0.68 9.65 6.14
C TYR A 143 1.77 8.90 6.93
N ASP A 144 2.96 9.49 7.05
CA ASP A 144 4.06 8.93 7.83
C ASP A 144 3.75 8.86 9.33
N MET A 145 2.84 9.70 9.81
CA MET A 145 2.41 9.67 11.20
C MET A 145 1.64 8.42 11.59
N VAL A 146 1.04 7.73 10.62
CA VAL A 146 0.31 6.47 10.90
C VAL A 146 1.26 5.43 11.51
N ALA A 147 2.56 5.45 11.14
CA ALA A 147 3.57 4.56 11.70
C ALA A 147 3.86 4.75 13.20
N GLN A 148 3.46 5.89 13.78
CA GLN A 148 3.67 6.19 15.21
C GLN A 148 2.48 5.71 16.07
N LEU A 149 1.37 5.29 15.45
CA LEU A 149 0.20 4.83 16.16
C LEU A 149 0.45 3.44 16.77
N LYS A 150 -0.23 3.16 17.87
CA LYS A 150 -0.16 1.87 18.55
C LYS A 150 -0.74 0.74 17.67
N GLY A 151 -0.01 -0.35 17.56
CA GLY A 151 -0.43 -1.52 16.77
C GLY A 151 -0.31 -1.34 15.26
N VAL A 152 0.52 -0.40 14.77
CA VAL A 152 0.72 -0.15 13.35
C VAL A 152 2.14 -0.49 12.92
N ASP A 153 2.22 -1.30 11.87
CA ASP A 153 3.43 -1.52 11.07
C ASP A 153 3.33 -0.77 9.74
N VAL A 154 4.48 -0.43 9.14
CA VAL A 154 4.51 0.24 7.84
C VAL A 154 5.58 -0.38 6.98
N THR A 155 5.19 -0.79 5.77
CA THR A 155 6.12 -1.16 4.71
C THR A 155 6.42 0.05 3.83
N THR A 156 7.70 0.29 3.56
CA THR A 156 8.16 1.37 2.70
C THR A 156 8.77 0.80 1.42
N SER A 157 8.07 0.93 0.30
CA SER A 157 8.57 0.56 -1.02
C SER A 157 9.39 1.67 -1.67
N SER A 158 9.09 2.92 -1.30
CA SER A 158 9.75 4.15 -1.76
C SER A 158 9.41 5.31 -0.82
N LEU A 159 9.98 6.48 -1.08
CA LEU A 159 9.74 7.69 -0.31
C LEU A 159 8.25 8.08 -0.25
N THR A 160 7.52 7.91 -1.35
CA THR A 160 6.10 8.28 -1.46
C THR A 160 5.14 7.10 -1.43
N PHE A 161 5.65 5.86 -1.49
CA PHE A 161 4.81 4.67 -1.47
C PHE A 161 5.04 3.87 -0.19
N LYS A 162 4.15 4.09 0.78
CA LYS A 162 4.17 3.45 2.10
C LYS A 162 2.81 2.83 2.40
N THR A 163 2.82 1.64 2.97
CA THR A 163 1.60 0.88 3.26
C THR A 163 1.55 0.52 4.74
N PRO A 164 0.57 1.04 5.49
CA PRO A 164 0.34 0.65 6.87
C PRO A 164 -0.39 -0.70 6.96
N SER A 165 -0.16 -1.40 8.05
CA SER A 165 -0.91 -2.58 8.46
C SER A 165 -1.16 -2.58 9.95
N THR A 166 -2.14 -3.35 10.42
CA THR A 166 -2.43 -3.55 11.84
C THR A 166 -2.64 -5.03 12.10
N ARG A 167 -2.27 -5.49 13.30
CA ARG A 167 -2.42 -6.89 13.72
C ARG A 167 -1.73 -7.88 12.78
N GLY A 168 -0.55 -7.50 12.28
CA GLY A 168 0.22 -8.29 11.34
C GLY A 168 -0.06 -8.01 9.87
N PHE A 169 0.47 -8.87 8.99
CA PHE A 169 0.32 -8.80 7.53
C PHE A 169 0.88 -7.53 6.91
N ASN A 170 2.07 -7.15 7.40
CA ASN A 170 2.80 -6.00 6.90
C ASN A 170 3.37 -6.30 5.50
N PHE A 171 2.73 -5.76 4.48
CA PHE A 171 3.05 -6.01 3.08
C PHE A 171 2.66 -4.80 2.21
N SER A 172 3.38 -4.56 1.12
CA SER A 172 3.14 -3.40 0.25
C SER A 172 1.76 -3.43 -0.41
N GLY A 173 1.27 -4.60 -0.78
CA GLY A 173 -0.07 -4.84 -1.35
C GLY A 173 -1.08 -5.30 -0.29
N ASN A 174 -1.14 -4.67 0.87
CA ASN A 174 -2.03 -5.09 1.96
C ASN A 174 -3.51 -4.95 1.59
N THR A 175 -4.19 -6.08 1.38
CA THR A 175 -5.61 -6.19 1.05
C THR A 175 -6.52 -6.43 2.27
N ARG A 176 -5.96 -6.37 3.49
CA ARG A 176 -6.68 -6.61 4.76
C ARG A 176 -6.98 -5.33 5.55
N LEU A 177 -6.45 -4.18 5.10
CA LEU A 177 -6.69 -2.87 5.70
C LEU A 177 -7.41 -1.96 4.70
N ASN A 178 -8.63 -1.53 5.03
CA ASN A 178 -9.33 -0.52 4.24
C ASN A 178 -8.78 0.88 4.51
N GLN A 179 -8.70 1.71 3.48
CA GLN A 179 -8.38 3.13 3.62
C GLN A 179 -9.42 3.97 2.90
N LEU A 180 -10.05 4.88 3.63
CA LEU A 180 -11.12 5.73 3.11
C LEU A 180 -10.71 7.21 3.25
N VAL A 181 -10.74 7.94 2.14
CA VAL A 181 -10.53 9.39 2.10
C VAL A 181 -11.87 10.07 1.85
N ASP A 182 -12.39 10.81 2.83
CA ASP A 182 -13.74 11.40 2.79
C ASP A 182 -14.81 10.37 2.40
N GLY A 183 -14.61 9.11 2.83
CA GLY A 183 -15.49 7.99 2.54
C GLY A 183 -15.33 7.34 1.16
N MET A 184 -14.42 7.83 0.31
CA MET A 184 -14.01 7.15 -0.92
C MET A 184 -12.92 6.12 -0.63
N ASP A 185 -13.01 4.96 -1.24
CA ASP A 185 -12.00 3.91 -1.15
C ASP A 185 -10.69 4.38 -1.81
N ASN A 186 -9.59 4.40 -1.04
CA ASN A 186 -8.28 4.88 -1.48
C ASN A 186 -7.43 3.73 -2.07
N GLN A 187 -8.08 2.84 -2.80
CA GLN A 187 -7.43 1.72 -3.49
C GLN A 187 -7.30 1.99 -4.98
N ALA A 188 -6.21 1.49 -5.58
CA ALA A 188 -6.11 1.34 -7.01
C ALA A 188 -6.99 0.16 -7.45
N PRO A 189 -8.00 0.35 -8.32
CA PRO A 189 -8.99 -0.69 -8.62
C PRO A 189 -8.40 -1.98 -9.17
N GLY A 190 -7.41 -1.89 -10.07
CA GLY A 190 -6.73 -3.05 -10.64
C GLY A 190 -5.82 -3.74 -9.64
N LEU A 191 -4.99 -2.97 -8.95
CA LEU A 191 -4.08 -3.51 -7.94
C LEU A 191 -4.82 -3.99 -6.68
N ASN A 192 -5.98 -3.38 -6.38
CA ASN A 192 -6.88 -3.70 -5.27
C ASN A 192 -6.22 -3.65 -3.89
N PHE A 193 -5.29 -2.71 -3.72
CA PHE A 193 -4.71 -2.36 -2.43
C PHE A 193 -4.57 -0.84 -2.28
N PRO A 194 -4.45 -0.33 -1.03
CA PRO A 194 -4.34 1.11 -0.80
C PRO A 194 -3.09 1.72 -1.41
N VAL A 195 -3.27 2.86 -2.08
CA VAL A 195 -2.18 3.60 -2.74
C VAL A 195 -1.54 4.65 -1.82
N GLY A 196 -1.86 4.60 -0.53
CA GLY A 196 -1.26 5.47 0.48
C GLY A 196 -1.46 6.94 0.21
N ASN A 197 -0.37 7.69 0.13
CA ASN A 197 -0.36 9.14 -0.09
C ASN A 197 -0.15 9.52 -1.58
N PHE A 198 -0.29 8.58 -2.52
CA PHE A 198 -0.09 8.85 -3.94
C PHE A 198 -1.21 9.73 -4.52
N THR A 199 -2.44 9.52 -4.08
CA THR A 199 -3.62 10.35 -4.38
C THR A 199 -4.32 10.80 -3.09
N GLY A 200 -5.42 11.56 -3.18
CA GLY A 200 -6.20 12.02 -2.05
C GLY A 200 -5.83 13.43 -1.58
N LEU A 201 -5.92 13.68 -0.29
CA LEU A 201 -5.79 15.01 0.29
C LEU A 201 -4.34 15.52 0.29
N THR A 202 -4.19 16.82 0.17
CA THR A 202 -2.92 17.49 0.52
C THR A 202 -2.79 17.54 2.05
N GLU A 203 -1.55 17.63 2.57
CA GLU A 203 -1.32 17.71 4.02
C GLU A 203 -2.09 18.85 4.69
N LEU A 204 -2.23 19.97 4.02
CA LEU A 204 -2.93 21.15 4.54
C LEU A 204 -4.44 20.97 4.64
N ASP A 205 -5.02 20.02 3.90
CA ASP A 205 -6.47 19.77 3.90
C ASP A 205 -6.89 18.61 4.81
N VAL A 206 -5.97 17.90 5.45
CA VAL A 206 -6.31 16.85 6.42
C VAL A 206 -6.76 17.47 7.75
N ASP A 207 -7.98 17.13 8.20
CA ASP A 207 -8.51 17.51 9.52
C ASP A 207 -8.12 16.48 10.58
N ASN A 208 -8.36 15.22 10.30
CA ASN A 208 -8.00 14.12 11.18
C ASN A 208 -7.86 12.79 10.42
N MET A 209 -7.17 11.86 11.06
CA MET A 209 -7.15 10.45 10.68
C MET A 209 -7.63 9.62 11.86
N GLU A 210 -8.47 8.61 11.58
CA GLU A 210 -8.97 7.67 12.58
C GLU A 210 -8.64 6.25 12.11
N LEU A 211 -7.94 5.51 12.93
CA LEU A 211 -7.59 4.13 12.66
C LEU A 211 -8.35 3.21 13.61
N LEU A 212 -9.11 2.30 13.03
CA LEU A 212 -9.79 1.22 13.71
C LEU A 212 -8.99 -0.07 13.46
N PRO A 213 -8.12 -0.52 14.36
CA PRO A 213 -7.39 -1.76 14.18
C PRO A 213 -8.27 -2.99 14.39
N GLY A 214 -8.01 -4.05 13.61
CA GLY A 214 -8.74 -5.31 13.69
C GLY A 214 -10.05 -5.35 12.92
N ALA A 215 -10.90 -6.34 13.25
CA ALA A 215 -12.08 -6.68 12.47
C ALA A 215 -13.10 -5.53 12.41
N SER A 216 -13.35 -4.99 11.23
CA SER A 216 -14.23 -3.84 11.01
C SER A 216 -15.29 -4.06 9.92
N SER A 217 -15.33 -5.26 9.30
CA SER A 217 -16.20 -5.54 8.15
C SER A 217 -17.68 -5.39 8.43
N ALA A 218 -18.14 -5.60 9.67
CA ALA A 218 -19.56 -5.41 10.03
C ALA A 218 -20.08 -3.99 9.76
N LEU A 219 -19.20 -3.00 9.67
CA LEU A 219 -19.55 -1.61 9.36
C LEU A 219 -19.02 -1.15 8.00
N TYR A 220 -17.81 -1.60 7.60
CA TYR A 220 -17.09 -1.08 6.42
C TYR A 220 -17.05 -2.07 5.24
N GLY A 221 -17.61 -3.27 5.40
CA GLY A 221 -17.69 -4.28 4.34
C GLY A 221 -16.38 -5.04 4.12
N SER A 222 -16.30 -5.70 2.97
CA SER A 222 -15.15 -6.51 2.58
C SER A 222 -13.83 -5.73 2.65
N GLY A 223 -12.75 -6.39 3.11
CA GLY A 223 -11.40 -5.80 3.20
C GLY A 223 -11.03 -5.26 4.58
N GLY A 224 -12.00 -4.94 5.45
CA GLY A 224 -11.74 -4.48 6.83
C GLY A 224 -11.45 -5.63 7.81
N VAL A 225 -10.56 -6.56 7.44
CA VAL A 225 -10.23 -7.74 8.25
C VAL A 225 -9.27 -7.36 9.39
N ASN A 226 -8.24 -6.59 9.06
CA ASN A 226 -7.24 -6.15 10.02
C ASN A 226 -7.41 -4.69 10.42
N GLY A 227 -8.27 -3.92 9.76
CA GLY A 227 -8.57 -2.57 10.18
C GLY A 227 -9.16 -1.69 9.09
N THR A 228 -9.51 -0.47 9.51
CA THR A 228 -9.96 0.59 8.61
C THR A 228 -9.33 1.91 9.04
N LEU A 229 -8.67 2.59 8.10
CA LEU A 229 -8.13 3.94 8.25
C LEU A 229 -9.06 4.93 7.55
N LEU A 230 -9.62 5.87 8.31
CA LEU A 230 -10.40 7.00 7.78
C LEU A 230 -9.51 8.25 7.76
N ILE A 231 -9.48 8.95 6.64
CA ILE A 231 -8.79 10.22 6.46
C ILE A 231 -9.84 11.26 6.08
N ASN A 232 -10.05 12.24 6.94
CA ASN A 232 -11.10 13.23 6.79
C ASN A 232 -10.50 14.60 6.44
N SER A 233 -11.10 15.25 5.45
CA SER A 233 -10.68 16.58 5.02
C SER A 233 -11.30 17.69 5.84
N LYS A 234 -10.65 18.85 5.85
CA LYS A 234 -11.14 20.09 6.47
C LYS A 234 -12.41 20.57 5.77
N ASP A 235 -13.42 20.90 6.56
CA ASP A 235 -14.68 21.50 6.10
C ASP A 235 -14.42 22.93 5.54
N PRO A 236 -14.78 23.23 4.29
CA PRO A 236 -14.56 24.55 3.69
C PRO A 236 -15.41 25.69 4.32
N PHE A 237 -16.52 25.36 4.96
CA PHE A 237 -17.29 26.35 5.73
C PHE A 237 -16.56 26.76 7.01
N LYS A 238 -15.86 25.82 7.60
CA LYS A 238 -15.17 26.00 8.88
C LYS A 238 -13.75 26.54 8.71
N TYR A 239 -12.96 25.92 7.82
CA TYR A 239 -11.54 26.24 7.63
C TYR A 239 -11.33 27.06 6.36
N GLN A 240 -11.52 28.39 6.46
CA GLN A 240 -11.44 29.32 5.33
C GLN A 240 -10.05 30.00 5.26
N GLY A 241 -9.74 30.53 4.09
CA GLY A 241 -8.53 31.29 3.81
C GLY A 241 -7.51 30.52 2.96
N LEU A 242 -6.42 31.21 2.65
CA LEU A 242 -5.26 30.66 1.95
C LEU A 242 -4.28 30.11 2.97
N SER A 243 -3.85 28.89 2.78
CA SER A 243 -2.77 28.25 3.52
C SER A 243 -1.72 27.73 2.55
N PHE A 244 -0.43 27.82 2.89
CA PHE A 244 0.61 27.17 2.10
C PHE A 244 1.76 26.69 2.98
N GLN A 245 2.49 25.72 2.48
CA GLN A 245 3.66 25.15 3.12
C GLN A 245 4.71 24.82 2.06
N ILE A 246 5.95 25.16 2.37
CA ILE A 246 7.13 24.85 1.59
C ILE A 246 8.07 24.09 2.50
N LYS A 247 8.39 22.83 2.13
CA LYS A 247 9.45 22.03 2.76
C LYS A 247 10.56 21.84 1.74
N THR A 248 11.78 22.13 2.12
CA THR A 248 12.98 21.87 1.31
C THR A 248 14.02 21.20 2.19
N GLY A 249 14.66 20.17 1.66
CA GLY A 249 15.59 19.39 2.45
C GLY A 249 16.50 18.49 1.62
N MET A 250 17.16 17.57 2.28
CA MET A 250 18.13 16.67 1.69
C MET A 250 18.05 15.28 2.31
N ASN A 251 18.25 14.26 1.48
CA ASN A 251 18.49 12.88 1.91
C ASN A 251 19.83 12.38 1.31
N HIS A 252 20.25 11.15 1.59
CA HIS A 252 21.53 10.56 1.14
C HIS A 252 22.77 11.41 1.51
N VAL A 253 22.76 12.01 2.70
CA VAL A 253 23.77 13.01 3.10
C VAL A 253 25.16 12.43 3.35
N ASP A 254 25.27 11.13 3.67
CA ASP A 254 26.56 10.44 3.94
C ASP A 254 27.19 9.82 2.70
N LYS A 255 26.53 9.90 1.55
CA LYS A 255 26.99 9.34 0.27
C LYS A 255 27.20 7.82 0.24
N SER A 256 26.77 7.07 1.24
CA SER A 256 26.94 5.61 1.30
C SER A 256 26.07 4.89 0.26
N GLN A 257 24.91 5.46 -0.08
CA GLN A 257 23.95 4.90 -1.03
C GLN A 257 24.00 5.61 -2.39
N ARG A 258 24.44 6.86 -2.43
CA ARG A 258 24.60 7.67 -3.63
C ARG A 258 25.85 8.53 -3.52
N SER A 259 26.48 8.81 -4.65
CA SER A 259 27.66 9.70 -4.73
C SER A 259 27.37 11.14 -4.30
N GLU A 260 26.13 11.58 -4.45
CA GLU A 260 25.68 12.93 -4.11
C GLU A 260 24.39 12.91 -3.28
N PRO A 261 24.21 13.87 -2.34
CA PRO A 261 22.96 14.05 -1.63
C PRO A 261 21.78 14.28 -2.58
N GLY A 262 20.61 13.82 -2.18
CA GLY A 262 19.37 14.04 -2.92
C GLY A 262 18.60 15.25 -2.38
N TRP A 263 18.13 16.14 -3.26
CA TRP A 263 17.19 17.18 -2.86
C TRP A 263 15.81 16.62 -2.63
N TYR A 264 15.14 17.12 -1.59
CA TYR A 264 13.75 16.89 -1.24
C TYR A 264 12.99 18.20 -1.24
N ASN A 265 11.90 18.27 -2.00
CA ASN A 265 10.99 19.41 -2.01
C ASN A 265 9.56 18.92 -1.89
N ASP A 266 8.78 19.52 -1.00
CA ASP A 266 7.35 19.29 -0.83
C ASP A 266 6.64 20.63 -0.65
N TRP A 267 5.91 21.04 -1.67
CA TRP A 267 5.21 22.31 -1.73
C TRP A 267 3.72 22.05 -1.77
N SER A 268 2.98 22.66 -0.86
CA SER A 268 1.55 22.50 -0.78
C SER A 268 0.83 23.83 -0.57
N VAL A 269 -0.34 23.96 -1.19
CA VAL A 269 -1.22 25.10 -1.10
C VAL A 269 -2.64 24.61 -0.87
N ARG A 270 -3.39 25.29 -0.03
CA ARG A 270 -4.84 25.10 0.17
C ARG A 270 -5.54 26.44 0.21
N TRP A 271 -6.63 26.55 -0.52
CA TRP A 271 -7.51 27.71 -0.46
C TRP A 271 -8.95 27.28 -0.31
N ALA A 272 -9.66 27.87 0.65
CA ALA A 272 -11.07 27.62 0.86
C ALA A 272 -11.81 28.92 1.21
N LYS A 273 -13.05 29.04 0.73
CA LYS A 273 -13.89 30.19 1.04
C LYS A 273 -15.36 29.77 1.09
N ALA A 274 -16.07 30.33 2.06
CA ALA A 274 -17.52 30.23 2.14
C ALA A 274 -18.18 31.59 1.84
N PHE A 275 -19.35 31.54 1.23
CA PHE A 275 -20.17 32.69 0.90
C PHE A 275 -21.53 32.55 1.59
N ASN A 276 -21.87 33.51 2.43
CA ASN A 276 -23.15 33.59 3.18
C ASN A 276 -23.50 32.27 3.93
N ASN A 277 -22.46 31.49 4.35
CA ASN A 277 -22.62 30.17 4.96
C ASN A 277 -23.54 29.22 4.16
N LYS A 278 -23.72 29.46 2.86
CA LYS A 278 -24.57 28.67 1.98
C LYS A 278 -23.82 27.96 0.88
N PHE A 279 -22.82 28.60 0.31
CA PHE A 279 -21.95 28.05 -0.72
C PHE A 279 -20.50 28.08 -0.23
N ALA A 280 -19.74 27.00 -0.40
CA ALA A 280 -18.33 26.98 -0.10
C ALA A 280 -17.56 26.16 -1.13
N PHE A 281 -16.30 26.51 -1.34
CA PHE A 281 -15.37 25.70 -2.11
C PHE A 281 -14.04 25.56 -1.38
N LYS A 282 -13.31 24.52 -1.74
CA LYS A 282 -11.90 24.35 -1.39
C LYS A 282 -11.14 23.78 -2.56
N VAL A 283 -9.86 24.11 -2.64
CA VAL A 283 -8.90 23.55 -3.58
C VAL A 283 -7.56 23.35 -2.86
N GLY A 284 -6.92 22.23 -3.11
CA GLY A 284 -5.62 21.87 -2.57
C GLY A 284 -4.70 21.40 -3.68
N PHE A 285 -3.44 21.80 -3.60
CA PHE A 285 -2.36 21.44 -4.51
C PHE A 285 -1.16 20.97 -3.70
N GLN A 286 -0.47 19.91 -4.14
CA GLN A 286 0.80 19.47 -3.57
C GLN A 286 1.72 18.92 -4.66
N LEU A 287 2.99 19.28 -4.59
CA LEU A 287 4.05 18.75 -5.44
C LEU A 287 5.21 18.28 -4.55
N VAL A 288 5.53 16.99 -4.64
CA VAL A 288 6.72 16.38 -4.02
C VAL A 288 7.71 16.03 -5.10
N GLN A 289 8.96 16.42 -4.93
CA GLN A 289 10.09 16.05 -5.79
C GLN A 289 11.27 15.64 -4.92
N ALA A 290 11.82 14.46 -5.18
CA ALA A 290 12.93 13.96 -4.39
C ALA A 290 13.78 12.94 -5.16
N LYS A 291 14.94 12.60 -4.62
CA LYS A 291 15.67 11.38 -4.96
C LYS A 291 15.21 10.27 -4.01
N ASP A 292 14.73 9.16 -4.59
CA ASP A 292 14.22 8.06 -3.80
C ASP A 292 15.30 7.30 -3.04
N TRP A 293 14.87 6.53 -2.05
CA TRP A 293 15.69 5.52 -1.41
C TRP A 293 16.03 4.41 -2.39
N ILE A 294 17.18 3.74 -2.20
CA ILE A 294 17.68 2.71 -3.10
C ILE A 294 17.56 1.33 -2.44
N ALA A 295 17.00 0.39 -3.15
CA ALA A 295 17.14 -1.02 -2.84
C ALA A 295 18.40 -1.56 -3.55
N ASN A 296 19.33 -2.09 -2.78
CA ASN A 296 20.64 -2.45 -3.28
C ASN A 296 21.20 -3.75 -2.68
N SER A 297 20.31 -4.62 -2.23
CA SER A 297 20.75 -5.93 -1.71
C SER A 297 21.30 -6.78 -2.85
N THR A 298 22.59 -7.10 -2.76
CA THR A 298 23.28 -8.02 -3.67
C THR A 298 23.38 -9.42 -3.08
N GLN A 299 22.59 -9.72 -2.06
CA GLN A 299 22.59 -11.05 -1.44
C GLN A 299 22.12 -12.09 -2.44
N ASN A 300 22.86 -13.21 -2.53
CA ASN A 300 22.52 -14.33 -3.40
C ASN A 300 21.21 -14.98 -2.96
N TYR A 301 20.34 -15.31 -3.90
CA TYR A 301 18.97 -15.74 -3.64
C TYR A 301 18.54 -16.88 -4.55
N ASN A 302 17.78 -17.79 -4.01
CA ASN A 302 17.14 -18.84 -4.80
C ASN A 302 15.64 -18.57 -4.86
N ARG A 303 15.14 -18.15 -6.03
CA ARG A 303 13.74 -17.75 -6.20
C ARG A 303 12.76 -18.91 -6.05
N LEU A 304 13.18 -20.13 -6.37
CA LEU A 304 12.32 -21.32 -6.24
C LEU A 304 12.12 -21.71 -4.77
N THR A 305 13.21 -21.77 -3.99
CA THR A 305 13.15 -22.12 -2.56
C THR A 305 12.85 -20.91 -1.67
N ARG A 306 12.88 -19.71 -2.24
CA ARG A 306 12.70 -18.42 -1.53
C ARG A 306 13.68 -18.26 -0.36
N LYS A 307 14.94 -18.65 -0.57
CA LYS A 307 15.99 -18.58 0.45
C LYS A 307 17.20 -17.82 -0.03
N THR A 308 17.80 -17.09 0.88
CA THR A 308 19.14 -16.52 0.67
C THR A 308 20.18 -17.62 0.61
N LEU A 309 21.15 -17.47 -0.28
CA LEU A 309 22.26 -18.39 -0.49
C LEU A 309 23.59 -17.72 -0.12
N PRO A 310 24.62 -18.50 0.24
CA PRO A 310 25.97 -17.98 0.36
C PRO A 310 26.55 -17.65 -1.02
N GLY A 311 27.65 -16.88 -1.04
CA GLY A 311 28.36 -16.52 -2.27
C GLY A 311 27.88 -15.23 -2.93
N ASN A 312 28.54 -14.89 -4.00
CA ASN A 312 28.32 -13.70 -4.81
C ASN A 312 28.61 -14.01 -6.29
N ARG A 313 28.53 -13.02 -7.17
CA ARG A 313 28.75 -13.19 -8.61
C ARG A 313 30.13 -13.83 -8.97
N GLN A 314 31.13 -13.63 -8.15
CA GLN A 314 32.47 -14.16 -8.38
C GLN A 314 32.59 -15.63 -7.93
N THR A 315 31.86 -16.02 -6.89
CA THR A 315 31.97 -17.34 -6.24
C THR A 315 30.86 -18.31 -6.61
N ASP A 316 29.75 -17.83 -7.17
CA ASP A 316 28.62 -18.64 -7.63
C ASP A 316 28.29 -18.30 -9.10
N PRO A 317 28.55 -19.23 -10.04
CA PRO A 317 28.21 -19.03 -11.45
C PRO A 317 26.70 -18.89 -11.67
N ASN A 318 25.86 -19.42 -10.78
CA ASN A 318 24.40 -19.33 -10.82
C ASN A 318 23.82 -18.22 -9.90
N TYR A 319 24.64 -17.26 -9.51
CA TYR A 319 24.22 -16.14 -8.66
C TYR A 319 23.01 -15.40 -9.20
N ASP A 320 22.06 -15.10 -8.30
CA ASP A 320 20.87 -14.28 -8.52
C ASP A 320 20.76 -13.30 -7.33
N GLY A 321 21.02 -12.02 -7.56
CA GLY A 321 21.01 -11.02 -6.49
C GLY A 321 19.62 -10.48 -6.22
N VAL A 322 19.26 -10.30 -4.94
CA VAL A 322 17.90 -9.82 -4.54
C VAL A 322 17.47 -8.57 -5.30
N ASN A 323 18.33 -7.53 -5.39
CA ASN A 323 18.07 -6.30 -6.16
C ASN A 323 18.98 -6.18 -7.39
N MET A 324 19.28 -7.32 -8.02
CA MET A 324 19.86 -7.42 -9.35
C MET A 324 18.79 -7.97 -10.29
N TYR A 325 18.70 -7.48 -11.51
CA TYR A 325 17.62 -7.84 -12.44
C TYR A 325 18.17 -8.37 -13.75
N GLY A 326 17.60 -9.46 -14.22
CA GLY A 326 18.02 -10.16 -15.43
C GLY A 326 18.95 -11.36 -15.17
N ASP A 327 19.48 -11.50 -13.97
CA ASP A 327 20.23 -12.67 -13.53
C ASP A 327 19.36 -13.81 -12.99
N GLU A 328 18.08 -13.59 -12.82
CA GLU A 328 17.06 -14.62 -12.57
C GLU A 328 16.95 -15.61 -13.75
N THR A 329 17.40 -15.22 -14.95
CA THR A 329 17.46 -16.15 -16.09
C THR A 329 18.68 -17.03 -15.94
N ASN A 330 18.47 -18.30 -15.63
CA ASN A 330 19.52 -19.27 -15.37
C ASN A 330 19.21 -20.64 -16.00
N MET A 331 20.23 -21.49 -16.08
CA MET A 331 20.08 -22.83 -16.64
C MET A 331 19.20 -23.73 -15.76
N ARG A 332 19.41 -23.69 -14.44
CA ARG A 332 18.71 -24.58 -13.48
C ARG A 332 17.21 -24.44 -13.54
N ASP A 333 16.68 -23.20 -13.56
CA ASP A 333 15.25 -22.94 -13.55
C ASP A 333 14.62 -23.26 -14.92
N ASN A 334 15.46 -23.36 -15.96
CA ASN A 334 15.08 -23.91 -17.28
C ASN A 334 15.27 -25.42 -17.39
N GLY A 335 15.61 -26.12 -16.30
CA GLY A 335 15.79 -27.57 -16.26
C GLY A 335 17.11 -28.06 -16.82
N PHE A 336 18.13 -27.21 -16.95
CA PHE A 336 19.44 -27.55 -17.49
C PHE A 336 20.58 -27.34 -16.49
N SER A 337 21.56 -28.23 -16.53
CA SER A 337 22.93 -27.99 -16.10
C SER A 337 23.80 -27.65 -17.32
N MET A 338 25.03 -27.21 -17.05
CA MET A 338 26.01 -27.05 -18.14
C MET A 338 26.24 -28.36 -18.90
N LYS A 339 26.24 -29.47 -18.19
CA LYS A 339 26.45 -30.82 -18.77
C LYS A 339 25.23 -31.24 -19.60
N SER A 340 24.00 -31.13 -19.08
CA SER A 340 22.80 -31.48 -19.84
C SER A 340 22.59 -30.59 -21.06
N LEU A 341 22.94 -29.29 -20.97
CA LEU A 341 22.93 -28.41 -22.12
C LEU A 341 23.95 -28.83 -23.18
N ALA A 342 25.16 -29.20 -22.76
CA ALA A 342 26.17 -29.74 -23.69
C ALA A 342 25.72 -31.02 -24.38
N GLN A 343 25.08 -31.95 -23.64
CA GLN A 343 24.45 -33.16 -24.19
C GLN A 343 23.38 -32.84 -25.21
N LEU A 344 22.52 -31.82 -24.91
CA LEU A 344 21.48 -31.38 -25.82
C LEU A 344 22.08 -30.83 -27.12
N VAL A 345 23.06 -29.93 -27.04
CA VAL A 345 23.73 -29.34 -28.21
C VAL A 345 24.42 -30.40 -29.05
N GLN A 346 25.18 -31.32 -28.41
CA GLN A 346 25.84 -32.44 -29.09
C GLN A 346 24.80 -33.36 -29.77
N GLY A 347 23.73 -33.71 -29.06
CA GLY A 347 22.67 -34.57 -29.54
C GLY A 347 21.92 -33.98 -30.74
N GLN A 348 21.55 -32.70 -30.66
CA GLN A 348 20.88 -31.99 -31.77
C GLN A 348 21.78 -31.87 -32.97
N THR A 349 23.08 -31.57 -32.81
CA THR A 349 24.01 -31.48 -33.92
C THR A 349 24.23 -32.87 -34.57
N ARG A 350 24.43 -33.93 -33.77
CA ARG A 350 24.53 -35.31 -34.22
C ARG A 350 23.27 -35.71 -35.04
N GLN A 351 22.08 -35.48 -34.49
CA GLN A 351 20.83 -35.86 -35.15
C GLN A 351 20.65 -35.08 -36.45
N GLY A 352 20.93 -33.77 -36.45
CA GLY A 352 20.82 -32.94 -37.66
C GLY A 352 21.77 -33.41 -38.78
N ILE A 353 22.97 -33.89 -38.43
CA ILE A 353 23.90 -34.50 -39.39
C ILE A 353 23.39 -35.85 -39.90
N LEU A 354 22.89 -36.71 -39.03
CA LEU A 354 22.28 -37.99 -39.41
C LEU A 354 21.10 -37.76 -40.35
N ASP A 355 20.19 -36.85 -40.06
CA ASP A 355 19.02 -36.56 -40.90
C ASP A 355 19.44 -36.05 -42.27
N ASN A 356 20.39 -35.11 -42.35
CA ASN A 356 20.90 -34.55 -43.59
C ASN A 356 21.73 -35.53 -44.45
N THR A 357 22.21 -36.62 -43.83
CA THR A 357 23.02 -37.65 -44.53
C THR A 357 22.27 -38.99 -44.72
N GLY A 358 20.95 -39.00 -44.51
CA GLY A 358 20.16 -40.20 -44.61
C GLY A 358 20.56 -41.31 -43.63
N GLY A 359 21.03 -40.94 -42.44
CA GLY A 359 21.47 -41.87 -41.38
C GLY A 359 22.86 -42.47 -41.56
N THR A 360 23.60 -42.03 -42.58
CA THR A 360 24.90 -42.65 -42.91
C THR A 360 26.11 -42.08 -42.17
N VAL A 361 26.03 -40.85 -41.64
CA VAL A 361 27.15 -40.16 -41.00
C VAL A 361 26.83 -39.88 -39.51
N ASP A 362 27.30 -40.76 -38.63
CA ASP A 362 27.30 -40.49 -37.18
C ASP A 362 28.60 -39.78 -36.78
N ILE A 363 28.52 -38.43 -36.73
CA ILE A 363 29.72 -37.61 -36.52
C ILE A 363 30.37 -37.87 -35.15
N VAL A 364 29.60 -38.21 -34.10
CA VAL A 364 30.14 -38.49 -32.77
C VAL A 364 30.91 -39.83 -32.77
N GLN A 365 30.39 -40.83 -33.47
CA GLN A 365 31.07 -42.11 -33.61
C GLN A 365 32.37 -41.97 -34.40
N ILE A 366 32.36 -41.17 -35.48
CA ILE A 366 33.55 -40.90 -36.29
C ILE A 366 34.59 -40.13 -35.46
N MET A 367 34.20 -39.09 -34.72
CA MET A 367 35.12 -38.35 -33.86
C MET A 367 35.73 -39.24 -32.74
N ASN A 368 34.98 -40.17 -32.17
CA ASN A 368 35.46 -41.11 -31.20
C ASN A 368 36.53 -42.06 -31.78
N ALA A 369 36.40 -42.45 -33.06
CA ALA A 369 37.30 -43.36 -33.75
C ALA A 369 38.60 -42.64 -34.23
N VAL A 370 38.49 -41.36 -34.65
CA VAL A 370 39.60 -40.63 -35.29
C VAL A 370 40.39 -39.72 -34.36
N LEU A 371 39.71 -39.10 -33.42
CA LEU A 371 40.33 -38.10 -32.51
C LEU A 371 40.65 -38.70 -31.13
N PRO A 372 41.88 -38.52 -30.60
CA PRO A 372 42.20 -38.92 -29.24
C PRO A 372 41.51 -37.96 -28.25
N PRO A 373 41.30 -38.37 -26.96
CA PRO A 373 40.70 -37.48 -25.94
C PRO A 373 41.45 -36.18 -25.74
N ASN A 374 42.74 -36.14 -25.95
CA ASN A 374 43.65 -34.98 -25.83
C ASN A 374 44.00 -34.39 -27.19
N ALA A 375 43.16 -34.50 -28.22
CA ALA A 375 43.41 -34.01 -29.55
C ALA A 375 43.81 -32.51 -29.53
N THR A 376 44.91 -32.18 -30.22
CA THR A 376 45.34 -30.78 -30.33
C THR A 376 44.44 -29.99 -31.27
N PRO A 377 44.43 -28.64 -31.20
CA PRO A 377 43.69 -27.81 -32.13
C PRO A 377 44.01 -28.08 -33.61
N ALA A 378 45.28 -28.42 -33.91
CA ALA A 378 45.70 -28.79 -35.25
C ALA A 378 45.12 -30.12 -35.72
N GLN A 379 45.02 -31.13 -34.84
CA GLN A 379 44.38 -32.43 -35.18
C GLN A 379 42.89 -32.24 -35.36
N ILE A 380 42.22 -31.44 -34.52
CA ILE A 380 40.82 -31.12 -34.64
C ILE A 380 40.53 -30.35 -35.95
N GLY A 381 41.33 -29.33 -36.24
CA GLY A 381 41.22 -28.56 -37.49
C GLY A 381 41.47 -29.43 -38.72
N GLY A 382 42.50 -30.30 -38.68
CA GLY A 382 42.75 -31.26 -39.74
C GLY A 382 41.59 -32.22 -39.99
N PHE A 383 41.01 -32.79 -38.93
CA PHE A 383 39.80 -33.60 -39.03
C PHE A 383 38.62 -32.86 -39.61
N ILE A 384 38.33 -31.65 -39.15
CA ILE A 384 37.22 -30.82 -39.68
C ILE A 384 37.45 -30.54 -41.17
N GLY A 385 38.69 -30.25 -41.56
CA GLY A 385 39.02 -30.00 -42.97
C GLY A 385 38.77 -31.20 -43.92
N THR A 386 38.73 -32.43 -43.39
CA THR A 386 38.38 -33.63 -44.17
C THR A 386 36.90 -33.83 -44.38
N LEU A 387 36.06 -33.11 -43.63
CA LEU A 387 34.60 -33.20 -43.70
C LEU A 387 34.05 -32.41 -44.90
N PRO A 388 32.91 -32.81 -45.46
CA PRO A 388 32.18 -32.00 -46.43
C PRO A 388 31.92 -30.58 -45.92
N ALA A 389 32.12 -29.56 -46.76
CA ALA A 389 32.02 -28.15 -46.38
C ALA A 389 30.67 -27.81 -45.63
N ALA A 390 29.59 -28.47 -46.02
CA ALA A 390 28.27 -28.29 -45.37
C ALA A 390 28.25 -28.76 -43.89
N LEU A 391 29.13 -29.63 -43.48
CA LEU A 391 29.19 -30.19 -42.11
C LEU A 391 30.23 -29.49 -41.23
N GLN A 392 31.22 -28.81 -41.84
CA GLN A 392 32.35 -28.24 -41.10
C GLN A 392 31.92 -27.23 -40.03
N GLY A 393 30.99 -26.34 -40.35
CA GLY A 393 30.48 -25.35 -39.43
C GLY A 393 29.73 -25.96 -38.22
N ALA A 394 28.86 -26.91 -38.46
CA ALA A 394 28.11 -27.59 -37.39
C ALA A 394 29.05 -28.38 -36.47
N VAL A 395 30.03 -29.12 -37.04
CA VAL A 395 31.03 -29.87 -36.28
C VAL A 395 31.93 -28.94 -35.47
N THR A 396 32.39 -27.85 -36.09
CA THR A 396 33.23 -26.86 -35.38
C THR A 396 32.53 -26.32 -34.10
N ASN A 397 31.24 -25.97 -34.22
CA ASN A 397 30.44 -25.51 -33.10
C ASN A 397 30.19 -26.59 -32.02
N MET A 398 30.18 -27.88 -32.41
CA MET A 398 29.96 -29.00 -31.50
C MET A 398 31.25 -29.38 -30.74
N VAL A 399 32.44 -29.10 -31.25
CA VAL A 399 33.74 -29.54 -30.71
C VAL A 399 33.92 -29.27 -29.23
N PRO A 400 33.63 -28.05 -28.69
CA PRO A 400 33.81 -27.80 -27.25
C PRO A 400 32.93 -28.71 -26.40
N PHE A 401 31.69 -28.91 -26.80
CA PHE A 401 30.74 -29.76 -26.08
C PHE A 401 31.17 -31.24 -26.14
N TYR A 402 31.59 -31.71 -27.28
CA TYR A 402 32.05 -33.06 -27.47
C TYR A 402 33.27 -33.40 -26.56
N PHE A 403 34.32 -32.58 -26.59
CA PHE A 403 35.50 -32.83 -25.75
C PHE A 403 35.19 -32.53 -24.29
N GLY A 404 34.38 -31.54 -23.98
CA GLY A 404 33.91 -31.23 -22.62
C GLY A 404 33.21 -32.40 -21.95
N LEU A 405 32.32 -33.10 -22.68
CA LEU A 405 31.61 -34.27 -22.21
C LEU A 405 32.52 -35.52 -22.16
N ARG A 406 33.27 -35.76 -23.23
CA ARG A 406 34.19 -36.94 -23.34
C ARG A 406 35.25 -36.97 -22.24
N ASN A 407 35.78 -35.79 -21.89
CA ASN A 407 36.86 -35.65 -20.92
C ASN A 407 36.32 -35.32 -19.51
N ASN A 408 34.99 -35.34 -19.31
CA ASN A 408 34.31 -35.00 -18.06
C ASN A 408 34.76 -33.63 -17.48
N ILE A 409 34.93 -32.63 -18.37
CA ILE A 409 35.31 -31.26 -18.01
C ILE A 409 34.12 -30.43 -17.55
N ILE A 410 32.94 -30.71 -18.12
CA ILE A 410 31.71 -29.91 -17.90
C ILE A 410 31.03 -30.42 -16.60
N PRO A 411 30.88 -29.54 -15.58
CA PRO A 411 30.25 -29.92 -14.34
C PRO A 411 28.71 -29.98 -14.47
N GLU A 412 28.05 -30.60 -13.49
CA GLU A 412 26.59 -30.53 -13.30
C GLU A 412 26.17 -29.20 -12.65
N ALA A 413 26.94 -28.14 -12.80
CA ALA A 413 26.65 -26.81 -12.33
C ALA A 413 25.70 -26.08 -13.29
N SER A 414 25.06 -25.06 -12.79
CA SER A 414 24.25 -24.12 -13.59
C SER A 414 24.93 -22.75 -13.61
N ALA A 415 24.60 -21.95 -14.61
CA ALA A 415 25.01 -20.55 -14.70
C ALA A 415 23.80 -19.65 -14.95
N SER A 416 23.86 -18.44 -14.41
CA SER A 416 22.85 -17.41 -14.64
C SER A 416 23.37 -16.32 -15.57
N ARG A 417 22.48 -15.57 -16.21
CA ARG A 417 22.81 -14.38 -17.00
C ARG A 417 23.42 -13.29 -16.10
N THR A 418 24.09 -12.33 -16.71
CA THR A 418 24.58 -11.14 -15.99
C THR A 418 23.45 -10.12 -15.87
N GLY A 419 23.11 -9.77 -14.62
CA GLY A 419 22.04 -8.81 -14.30
C GLY A 419 22.48 -7.36 -14.31
N TYR A 420 21.53 -6.45 -14.09
CA TYR A 420 21.71 -5.02 -13.90
C TYR A 420 21.27 -4.63 -12.48
N ALA A 421 21.95 -3.65 -11.88
CA ALA A 421 21.58 -3.15 -10.57
C ALA A 421 20.24 -2.37 -10.62
N GLU A 422 19.56 -2.24 -9.47
CA GLU A 422 18.33 -1.46 -9.40
C GLU A 422 18.52 0.00 -9.88
N SER A 423 19.64 0.62 -9.55
CA SER A 423 19.99 1.97 -10.02
C SER A 423 20.00 2.14 -11.53
N ASP A 424 20.19 1.06 -12.28
CA ASP A 424 20.22 1.03 -13.74
C ASP A 424 18.82 0.80 -14.35
N MET A 425 17.96 0.11 -13.59
CA MET A 425 16.67 -0.39 -14.06
C MET A 425 15.48 0.42 -13.59
N VAL A 426 15.61 1.19 -12.49
CA VAL A 426 14.52 1.94 -11.87
C VAL A 426 14.86 3.43 -11.84
N ASN A 427 13.89 4.27 -12.19
CA ASN A 427 14.08 5.72 -12.11
C ASN A 427 14.08 6.16 -10.62
N PRO A 428 15.19 6.72 -10.13
CA PRO A 428 15.31 7.17 -8.75
C PRO A 428 14.64 8.53 -8.48
N ASN A 429 14.09 9.19 -9.49
CA ASN A 429 13.44 10.49 -9.31
C ASN A 429 11.98 10.27 -8.94
N THR A 430 11.65 10.50 -7.69
CA THR A 430 10.27 10.53 -7.22
C THR A 430 9.66 11.89 -7.53
N VAL A 431 8.53 11.87 -8.21
CA VAL A 431 7.66 13.03 -8.43
C VAL A 431 6.25 12.62 -8.06
N ASN A 432 5.59 13.40 -7.20
CA ASN A 432 4.18 13.19 -6.90
C ASN A 432 3.45 14.52 -6.91
N PHE A 433 2.50 14.64 -7.81
CA PHE A 433 1.61 15.78 -7.93
C PHE A 433 0.21 15.40 -7.49
N LYS A 434 -0.39 16.19 -6.61
CA LYS A 434 -1.78 16.01 -6.16
C LYS A 434 -2.58 17.29 -6.36
N LEU A 435 -3.82 17.10 -6.79
CA LEU A 435 -4.84 18.13 -6.84
C LEU A 435 -6.10 17.58 -6.15
N SER A 436 -6.65 18.32 -5.22
CA SER A 436 -7.90 17.97 -4.55
C SER A 436 -8.80 19.17 -4.44
N GLY A 437 -10.12 18.96 -4.37
CA GLY A 437 -11.03 20.05 -4.16
C GLY A 437 -12.47 19.61 -3.97
N SER A 438 -13.29 20.53 -3.46
CA SER A 438 -14.74 20.34 -3.37
C SER A 438 -15.50 21.63 -3.54
N VAL A 439 -16.73 21.46 -3.99
CA VAL A 439 -17.78 22.50 -4.00
C VAL A 439 -18.92 21.99 -3.13
N ASN A 440 -19.35 22.79 -2.19
CA ASN A 440 -20.34 22.46 -1.19
C ASN A 440 -21.47 23.48 -1.20
N TYR A 441 -22.73 23.03 -1.21
CA TYR A 441 -23.90 23.88 -1.23
C TYR A 441 -24.95 23.42 -0.21
N LYS A 442 -25.27 24.26 0.76
CA LYS A 442 -26.35 24.01 1.71
C LYS A 442 -27.70 24.35 1.06
N ILE A 443 -28.40 23.30 0.61
CA ILE A 443 -29.77 23.43 0.04
C ILE A 443 -30.70 23.97 1.09
N THR A 444 -30.63 23.43 2.31
CA THR A 444 -31.27 23.92 3.52
C THR A 444 -30.26 24.00 4.66
N SER A 445 -30.66 24.44 5.84
CA SER A 445 -29.81 24.42 7.04
C SER A 445 -29.33 23.00 7.42
N ASN A 446 -30.09 21.96 7.03
CA ASN A 446 -29.86 20.57 7.39
C ASN A 446 -29.51 19.65 6.20
N LEU A 447 -29.52 20.17 4.97
CA LEU A 447 -29.24 19.40 3.77
C LEU A 447 -28.14 20.08 2.94
N GLU A 448 -27.06 19.38 2.75
CA GLU A 448 -25.90 19.82 1.96
C GLU A 448 -25.68 18.88 0.77
N ALA A 449 -25.43 19.48 -0.39
CA ALA A 449 -24.92 18.79 -1.57
C ALA A 449 -23.42 19.12 -1.74
N SER A 450 -22.60 18.14 -2.04
CA SER A 450 -21.19 18.36 -2.32
C SER A 450 -20.72 17.56 -3.52
N PHE A 451 -19.86 18.17 -4.33
CA PHE A 451 -19.06 17.51 -5.34
C PHE A 451 -17.58 17.64 -4.97
N ALA A 452 -16.86 16.52 -4.93
CA ALA A 452 -15.45 16.49 -4.59
C ALA A 452 -14.65 15.70 -5.63
N GLY A 453 -13.39 16.09 -5.82
CA GLY A 453 -12.46 15.40 -6.71
C GLY A 453 -11.06 15.37 -6.13
N ASN A 454 -10.38 14.25 -6.33
CA ASN A 454 -8.97 14.06 -6.04
C ASN A 454 -8.27 13.54 -7.30
N PHE A 455 -7.10 14.07 -7.59
CA PHE A 455 -6.23 13.62 -8.67
C PHE A 455 -4.82 13.47 -8.13
N GLY A 456 -4.19 12.33 -8.40
CA GLY A 456 -2.79 12.06 -8.11
C GLY A 456 -2.09 11.54 -9.35
N THR A 457 -0.89 12.06 -9.62
CA THR A 457 -0.02 11.55 -10.68
C THR A 457 1.44 11.65 -10.27
N GLY A 458 2.26 10.78 -10.82
CA GLY A 458 3.67 10.84 -10.55
C GLY A 458 4.46 9.60 -10.90
N SER A 459 5.69 9.61 -10.42
CA SER A 459 6.63 8.50 -10.57
C SER A 459 7.14 8.09 -9.20
N THR A 460 7.09 6.80 -8.94
CA THR A 460 7.53 6.20 -7.68
C THR A 460 7.90 4.73 -7.91
N VAL A 461 8.43 4.06 -6.90
CA VAL A 461 8.76 2.64 -6.96
C VAL A 461 7.87 1.88 -5.99
N TYR A 462 7.37 0.75 -6.44
CA TYR A 462 6.53 -0.15 -5.66
C TYR A 462 7.15 -1.54 -5.62
N THR A 463 7.09 -2.21 -4.47
CA THR A 463 7.49 -3.62 -4.30
C THR A 463 6.24 -4.47 -4.08
N GLY A 464 5.90 -5.29 -5.06
CA GLY A 464 4.85 -6.29 -4.96
C GLY A 464 5.44 -7.70 -5.03
N SER A 465 4.98 -8.49 -6.02
CA SER A 465 5.62 -9.74 -6.42
C SER A 465 6.97 -9.54 -7.13
N ASP A 466 7.25 -8.32 -7.52
CA ASP A 466 8.48 -7.82 -8.14
C ASP A 466 8.69 -6.34 -7.77
N ARG A 467 9.74 -5.71 -8.32
CA ARG A 467 9.94 -4.26 -8.26
C ARG A 467 9.34 -3.59 -9.49
N TYR A 468 8.46 -2.64 -9.26
CA TYR A 468 7.76 -1.91 -10.30
C TYR A 468 8.16 -0.44 -10.27
N SER A 469 8.60 0.10 -11.40
CA SER A 469 8.76 1.53 -11.59
C SER A 469 7.43 2.09 -12.08
N LEU A 470 6.69 2.74 -11.19
CA LEU A 470 5.47 3.45 -11.55
C LEU A 470 5.88 4.80 -12.16
N LYS A 471 5.69 4.96 -13.46
CA LYS A 471 6.02 6.17 -14.19
C LYS A 471 4.77 6.76 -14.81
N ASP A 472 4.53 8.04 -14.53
CA ASP A 472 3.35 8.77 -15.01
C ASP A 472 2.02 8.08 -14.66
N ALA A 473 2.00 7.30 -13.57
CA ALA A 473 0.79 6.69 -13.05
C ALA A 473 -0.20 7.76 -12.61
N LYS A 474 -1.50 7.51 -12.80
CA LYS A 474 -2.58 8.47 -12.51
C LYS A 474 -3.71 7.78 -11.76
N ILE A 475 -4.20 8.42 -10.73
CA ILE A 475 -5.41 7.99 -10.02
C ILE A 475 -6.31 9.20 -9.84
N SER A 476 -7.55 9.09 -10.29
CA SER A 476 -8.58 10.11 -10.19
C SER A 476 -9.76 9.60 -9.38
N GLN A 477 -10.30 10.43 -8.52
CA GLN A 477 -11.50 10.11 -7.75
C GLN A 477 -12.50 11.26 -7.88
N TYR A 478 -13.78 10.94 -8.08
CA TYR A 478 -14.86 11.92 -8.15
C TYR A 478 -16.04 11.44 -7.31
N LYS A 479 -16.56 12.30 -6.44
CA LYS A 479 -17.65 11.99 -5.52
C LYS A 479 -18.75 13.02 -5.59
N LEU A 480 -20.01 12.58 -5.67
CA LEU A 480 -21.21 13.35 -5.41
C LEU A 480 -21.84 12.86 -4.11
N GLU A 481 -22.14 13.75 -3.19
CA GLU A 481 -22.78 13.40 -1.92
C GLU A 481 -23.91 14.38 -1.58
N LEU A 482 -25.04 13.81 -1.14
CA LEU A 482 -26.10 14.51 -0.42
C LEU A 482 -26.05 14.08 1.03
N ARG A 483 -25.91 15.02 1.94
CA ARG A 483 -25.79 14.75 3.38
C ARG A 483 -26.77 15.60 4.17
N SER A 484 -27.47 14.96 5.09
CA SER A 484 -28.29 15.58 6.10
C SER A 484 -27.78 15.24 7.51
N LYS A 485 -28.43 15.75 8.53
CA LYS A 485 -28.09 15.44 9.93
C LYS A 485 -28.13 13.93 10.23
N ASN A 486 -29.11 13.23 9.67
CA ASN A 486 -29.42 11.83 10.00
C ASN A 486 -29.11 10.86 8.87
N TRP A 487 -28.82 11.31 7.66
CA TRP A 487 -28.58 10.45 6.52
C TRP A 487 -27.60 11.06 5.52
N PHE A 488 -27.00 10.19 4.74
CA PHE A 488 -26.31 10.58 3.52
C PHE A 488 -26.56 9.55 2.42
N VAL A 489 -26.43 10.01 1.19
CA VAL A 489 -26.30 9.19 -0.02
C VAL A 489 -25.13 9.75 -0.80
N ARG A 490 -24.24 8.88 -1.23
CA ARG A 490 -23.08 9.25 -2.07
C ARG A 490 -22.82 8.24 -3.18
N GLY A 491 -22.39 8.75 -4.30
CA GLY A 491 -21.83 7.96 -5.40
C GLY A 491 -20.43 8.47 -5.73
N TYR A 492 -19.50 7.56 -6.00
CA TYR A 492 -18.15 7.92 -6.43
C TYR A 492 -17.54 6.93 -7.39
N THR A 493 -16.49 7.37 -8.07
CA THR A 493 -15.64 6.53 -8.90
C THR A 493 -14.18 6.75 -8.54
N THR A 494 -13.38 5.69 -8.63
CA THR A 494 -11.92 5.73 -8.64
C THR A 494 -11.44 5.17 -9.97
N GLN A 495 -10.65 5.94 -10.70
CA GLN A 495 -10.13 5.60 -12.03
C GLN A 495 -8.62 5.52 -11.96
N GLU A 496 -8.08 4.39 -12.40
CA GLU A 496 -6.65 4.10 -12.44
C GLU A 496 -6.13 4.12 -13.87
N ASN A 497 -4.91 4.61 -14.05
CA ASN A 497 -4.13 4.46 -15.26
C ASN A 497 -2.66 4.27 -14.87
N ALA A 498 -2.11 3.11 -15.15
CA ALA A 498 -0.73 2.75 -14.83
C ALA A 498 0.32 3.62 -15.56
N GLY A 499 -0.08 4.39 -16.59
CA GLY A 499 0.81 5.27 -17.34
C GLY A 499 1.89 4.49 -18.12
N GLU A 500 3.14 4.78 -17.82
CA GLU A 500 4.32 4.08 -18.36
C GLU A 500 4.96 3.16 -17.29
N ALA A 501 4.17 2.60 -16.38
CA ALA A 501 4.65 1.70 -15.34
C ALA A 501 5.20 0.40 -15.94
N TYR A 502 6.32 -0.08 -15.43
CA TYR A 502 6.95 -1.31 -15.91
C TYR A 502 7.52 -2.16 -14.76
N ASN A 503 7.62 -3.45 -15.01
CA ASN A 503 8.29 -4.42 -14.14
C ASN A 503 9.79 -4.42 -14.40
N ALA A 504 10.63 -4.18 -13.38
CA ALA A 504 12.08 -4.10 -13.51
C ALA A 504 12.70 -5.44 -13.91
N THR A 505 12.27 -6.53 -13.28
CA THR A 505 12.76 -7.89 -13.53
C THR A 505 12.47 -8.34 -14.96
N ILE A 506 11.20 -8.26 -15.39
CA ILE A 506 10.81 -8.64 -16.75
C ILE A 506 11.53 -7.77 -17.77
N THR A 507 11.64 -6.46 -17.55
CA THR A 507 12.36 -5.54 -18.42
C THR A 507 13.83 -5.95 -18.59
N ALA A 508 14.53 -6.26 -17.49
CA ALA A 508 15.93 -6.66 -17.56
C ALA A 508 16.13 -8.00 -18.26
N ARG A 509 15.23 -8.98 -18.00
CA ARG A 509 15.25 -10.28 -18.69
C ARG A 509 15.03 -10.11 -20.20
N ARG A 510 14.01 -9.34 -20.60
CA ARG A 510 13.72 -9.07 -22.03
C ARG A 510 14.82 -8.24 -22.69
N LEU A 511 15.49 -7.36 -21.94
CA LEU A 511 16.65 -6.62 -22.43
C LEU A 511 17.81 -7.58 -22.71
N ASN A 512 18.09 -8.51 -21.79
CA ASN A 512 19.08 -9.54 -22.00
C ASN A 512 18.77 -10.42 -23.22
N GLU A 513 17.50 -10.83 -23.38
CA GLU A 513 17.06 -11.62 -24.55
C GLU A 513 17.16 -10.84 -25.86
N ALA A 514 16.83 -9.56 -25.87
CA ALA A 514 16.87 -8.70 -27.04
C ALA A 514 18.31 -8.37 -27.49
N TRP A 515 19.24 -8.28 -26.54
CA TRP A 515 20.66 -8.08 -26.85
C TRP A 515 21.33 -9.34 -27.37
N LYS A 516 21.19 -10.48 -26.64
CA LYS A 516 21.69 -11.79 -27.02
C LYS A 516 20.76 -12.84 -26.43
N PRO A 517 20.06 -13.63 -27.27
CA PRO A 517 19.15 -14.67 -26.79
C PRO A 517 19.83 -15.67 -25.87
N SER A 518 19.14 -16.19 -24.88
CA SER A 518 19.64 -17.23 -23.97
C SER A 518 20.06 -18.51 -24.70
N THR A 519 19.41 -18.82 -25.84
CA THR A 519 19.77 -19.93 -26.75
C THR A 519 21.14 -19.77 -27.40
N GLN A 520 21.69 -18.55 -27.40
CA GLN A 520 23.06 -18.27 -27.86
C GLN A 520 24.01 -18.09 -26.67
N TRP A 521 23.59 -17.33 -25.63
CA TRP A 521 24.43 -16.96 -24.50
C TRP A 521 24.89 -18.19 -23.69
N PHE A 522 23.99 -19.12 -23.37
CA PHE A 522 24.33 -20.30 -22.58
C PHE A 522 25.26 -21.26 -23.30
N PRO A 523 25.05 -21.63 -24.58
CA PRO A 523 26.04 -22.42 -25.33
C PRO A 523 27.40 -21.73 -25.44
N GLU A 524 27.47 -20.43 -25.72
CA GLU A 524 28.72 -19.67 -25.73
C GLU A 524 29.44 -19.73 -24.39
N TYR A 525 28.70 -19.61 -23.26
CA TYR A 525 29.25 -19.74 -21.92
C TYR A 525 29.88 -21.13 -21.70
N VAL A 526 29.15 -22.21 -21.99
CA VAL A 526 29.63 -23.57 -21.80
C VAL A 526 30.86 -23.87 -22.69
N ALA A 527 30.83 -23.45 -23.94
CA ALA A 527 31.92 -23.62 -24.87
C ALA A 527 33.21 -22.91 -24.40
N ALA A 528 33.07 -21.65 -23.99
CA ALA A 528 34.16 -20.84 -23.45
C ALA A 528 34.69 -21.38 -22.12
N PHE A 529 33.84 -21.93 -21.25
CA PHE A 529 34.26 -22.64 -20.04
C PHE A 529 35.15 -23.83 -20.38
N VAL A 530 34.75 -24.68 -21.30
CA VAL A 530 35.56 -25.84 -21.74
C VAL A 530 36.89 -25.40 -22.32
N GLN A 531 36.92 -24.36 -23.15
CA GLN A 531 38.16 -23.84 -23.71
C GLN A 531 39.09 -23.29 -22.62
N ALA A 532 38.58 -22.54 -21.66
CA ALA A 532 39.39 -22.02 -20.54
C ALA A 532 39.97 -23.15 -19.66
N ARG A 533 39.16 -24.17 -19.34
CA ARG A 533 39.62 -25.38 -18.64
C ARG A 533 40.69 -26.14 -19.41
N GLY A 534 40.51 -26.26 -20.74
CA GLY A 534 41.49 -26.87 -21.63
C GLY A 534 42.79 -26.09 -21.72
N ALA A 535 42.76 -24.77 -21.54
CA ALA A 535 43.93 -23.88 -21.43
C ALA A 535 44.58 -23.87 -20.03
N GLY A 536 44.09 -24.67 -19.07
CA GLY A 536 44.69 -24.82 -17.74
C GLY A 536 44.09 -23.88 -16.66
N ALA A 537 42.99 -23.14 -16.95
CA ALA A 537 42.32 -22.36 -15.92
C ALA A 537 41.70 -23.26 -14.82
N ASP A 538 41.72 -22.80 -13.57
CA ASP A 538 40.92 -23.44 -12.52
C ASP A 538 39.44 -23.26 -12.78
N GLU A 539 38.59 -23.80 -11.95
CA GLU A 539 37.12 -23.76 -12.15
C GLU A 539 36.59 -22.33 -12.06
N ALA A 540 37.05 -21.55 -11.09
CA ALA A 540 36.63 -20.16 -10.91
C ALA A 540 37.10 -19.27 -12.07
N GLY A 541 38.36 -19.44 -12.51
CA GLY A 541 38.90 -18.74 -13.67
C GLY A 541 38.20 -19.11 -14.97
N ALA A 542 37.80 -20.39 -15.13
CA ALA A 542 37.03 -20.83 -16.30
C ALA A 542 35.62 -20.21 -16.32
N HIS A 543 34.94 -20.13 -15.18
CA HIS A 543 33.66 -19.46 -15.07
C HIS A 543 33.77 -17.96 -15.37
N ALA A 544 34.83 -17.31 -14.88
CA ALA A 544 35.09 -15.89 -15.17
C ALA A 544 35.33 -15.64 -16.66
N ALA A 545 36.19 -16.45 -17.32
CA ALA A 545 36.47 -16.38 -18.75
C ALA A 545 35.21 -16.67 -19.59
N ALA A 546 34.44 -17.69 -19.22
CA ALA A 546 33.19 -18.02 -19.87
C ALA A 546 32.18 -16.85 -19.85
N ARG A 547 32.02 -16.19 -18.71
CA ARG A 547 31.13 -15.04 -18.55
C ARG A 547 31.63 -13.85 -19.37
N ALA A 548 32.92 -13.54 -19.29
CA ALA A 548 33.51 -12.45 -20.08
C ALA A 548 33.32 -12.66 -21.59
N PHE A 549 33.42 -13.90 -22.07
CA PHE A 549 33.18 -14.23 -23.47
C PHE A 549 31.68 -14.11 -23.83
N ALA A 550 30.80 -14.71 -23.05
CA ALA A 550 29.39 -14.71 -23.33
C ALA A 550 28.77 -13.29 -23.22
N ASP A 551 29.33 -12.43 -22.35
CA ASP A 551 28.95 -11.04 -22.16
C ASP A 551 29.58 -10.07 -23.16
N LYS A 552 30.39 -10.54 -24.10
CA LYS A 552 31.01 -9.66 -25.09
C LYS A 552 29.96 -8.88 -25.89
N GLY A 553 30.03 -7.55 -25.84
CA GLY A 553 29.08 -6.66 -26.49
C GLY A 553 27.82 -6.39 -25.67
N ARG A 554 27.74 -6.84 -24.41
CA ARG A 554 26.63 -6.54 -23.52
C ARG A 554 26.47 -5.03 -23.33
N PRO A 555 25.27 -4.44 -23.52
CA PRO A 555 25.05 -3.02 -23.31
C PRO A 555 25.38 -2.61 -21.87
N THR A 556 26.33 -1.69 -21.71
CA THR A 556 26.71 -1.15 -20.40
C THR A 556 25.65 -0.15 -19.95
N ALA A 557 25.21 -0.24 -18.71
CA ALA A 557 24.27 0.70 -18.11
C ALA A 557 24.71 2.15 -18.32
N GLY A 558 23.76 3.02 -18.70
CA GLY A 558 24.05 4.42 -19.05
C GLY A 558 24.56 4.67 -20.48
N SER A 559 24.99 3.63 -21.22
CA SER A 559 25.38 3.79 -22.63
C SER A 559 24.20 4.09 -23.55
N GLY A 560 24.45 4.68 -24.72
CA GLY A 560 23.41 4.93 -25.74
C GLY A 560 22.72 3.67 -26.20
N ALA A 561 23.47 2.56 -26.39
CA ALA A 561 22.93 1.26 -26.76
C ALA A 561 22.02 0.67 -25.68
N PHE A 562 22.44 0.77 -24.41
CA PHE A 562 21.59 0.37 -23.29
C PHE A 562 20.30 1.17 -23.26
N LYS A 563 20.39 2.49 -23.30
CA LYS A 563 19.22 3.38 -23.21
C LYS A 563 18.20 3.11 -24.32
N GLN A 564 18.65 2.95 -25.56
CA GLN A 564 17.80 2.65 -26.70
C GLN A 564 17.06 1.32 -26.51
N LEU A 565 17.77 0.28 -26.11
CA LEU A 565 17.21 -1.04 -25.92
C LEU A 565 16.29 -1.09 -24.70
N PHE A 566 16.70 -0.47 -23.60
CA PHE A 566 15.91 -0.36 -22.38
C PHE A 566 14.59 0.38 -22.63
N ASP A 567 14.63 1.54 -23.30
CA ASP A 567 13.43 2.32 -23.60
C ASP A 567 12.45 1.53 -24.49
N LYS A 568 12.96 0.79 -25.47
CA LYS A 568 12.15 -0.09 -26.31
C LYS A 568 11.48 -1.18 -25.49
N VAL A 569 12.24 -1.89 -24.65
CA VAL A 569 11.71 -3.05 -23.89
C VAL A 569 10.74 -2.61 -22.80
N ARG A 570 11.07 -1.56 -22.03
CA ARG A 570 10.18 -1.07 -20.97
C ARG A 570 8.87 -0.47 -21.48
N SER A 571 8.82 -0.01 -22.75
CA SER A 571 7.60 0.52 -23.37
C SER A 571 6.82 -0.53 -24.19
N THR A 572 7.33 -1.74 -24.28
CA THR A 572 6.62 -2.87 -24.91
C THR A 572 5.78 -3.59 -23.85
N PRO A 573 4.49 -3.89 -24.11
CA PRO A 573 3.63 -4.57 -23.15
C PRO A 573 4.13 -5.97 -22.75
N ILE A 574 3.88 -6.36 -21.52
CA ILE A 574 4.05 -7.73 -21.02
C ILE A 574 3.14 -8.67 -21.86
N PRO A 575 3.63 -9.86 -22.25
CA PRO A 575 4.89 -10.51 -21.86
C PRO A 575 6.09 -10.23 -22.78
N ALA A 576 5.93 -9.50 -23.87
CA ALA A 576 7.01 -9.23 -24.82
C ALA A 576 8.03 -8.19 -24.31
N GLY A 577 7.63 -7.32 -23.42
CA GLY A 577 8.45 -6.32 -22.73
C GLY A 577 8.03 -6.20 -21.27
N GLY A 578 8.22 -5.04 -20.66
CA GLY A 578 7.97 -4.82 -19.23
C GLY A 578 6.78 -3.94 -18.88
N LEU A 579 6.09 -3.34 -19.87
CA LEU A 579 5.03 -2.35 -19.66
C LEU A 579 3.74 -2.95 -19.13
N PHE A 580 3.13 -2.33 -18.13
CA PHE A 580 1.76 -2.58 -17.69
C PHE A 580 0.76 -1.64 -18.37
N LEU A 581 -0.41 -2.16 -18.76
CA LEU A 581 -1.49 -1.42 -19.42
C LEU A 581 -2.76 -1.33 -18.56
N ASP A 582 -2.62 -1.20 -17.25
CA ASP A 582 -3.79 -1.18 -16.37
C ASP A 582 -4.54 0.15 -16.45
N ARG A 583 -5.86 0.06 -16.74
CA ARG A 583 -6.84 1.16 -16.81
C ARG A 583 -8.15 0.71 -16.15
N SER A 584 -8.04 0.23 -14.92
CA SER A 584 -9.17 -0.30 -14.17
C SER A 584 -9.94 0.80 -13.45
N ASP A 585 -11.24 0.60 -13.28
CA ASP A 585 -12.16 1.55 -12.64
C ASP A 585 -12.91 0.88 -11.47
N LEU A 586 -13.27 1.71 -10.50
CA LEU A 586 -14.19 1.36 -9.42
C LEU A 586 -15.35 2.35 -9.41
N TRP A 587 -16.58 1.86 -9.34
CA TRP A 587 -17.79 2.64 -9.08
C TRP A 587 -18.43 2.18 -7.78
N MET A 588 -18.88 3.12 -6.96
CA MET A 588 -19.56 2.80 -5.71
C MET A 588 -20.68 3.78 -5.41
N THR A 589 -21.80 3.25 -4.91
CA THR A 589 -22.89 4.01 -4.32
C THR A 589 -23.17 3.48 -2.91
N GLU A 590 -23.35 4.37 -1.95
CA GLU A 590 -23.61 4.02 -0.56
C GLU A 590 -24.60 5.01 0.04
N GLY A 591 -25.50 4.51 0.88
CA GLY A 591 -26.43 5.30 1.68
C GLY A 591 -26.51 4.80 3.10
N GLN A 592 -26.76 5.71 4.03
CA GLN A 592 -26.96 5.44 5.46
C GLN A 592 -28.04 6.33 6.04
N TYR A 593 -28.82 5.77 6.99
CA TYR A 593 -29.78 6.51 7.79
C TYR A 593 -29.63 6.18 9.28
N ASN A 594 -29.61 7.19 10.14
CA ASN A 594 -29.64 7.07 11.60
C ASN A 594 -31.03 7.42 12.12
N PHE A 595 -31.73 6.46 12.71
CA PHE A 595 -33.09 6.57 13.22
C PHE A 595 -33.20 7.18 14.63
N LYS A 596 -32.13 7.70 15.21
CA LYS A 596 -32.10 8.20 16.59
C LYS A 596 -33.18 9.24 16.89
N GLU A 597 -33.55 10.09 15.94
CA GLU A 597 -34.61 11.09 16.10
C GLU A 597 -36.02 10.48 15.95
N VAL A 598 -36.16 9.35 15.27
CA VAL A 598 -37.41 8.63 15.07
C VAL A 598 -37.64 7.60 16.19
N ILE A 599 -36.55 6.98 16.66
CA ILE A 599 -36.54 5.94 17.69
C ILE A 599 -35.63 6.38 18.84
N PRO A 600 -36.07 7.32 19.73
CA PRO A 600 -35.17 7.94 20.70
C PRO A 600 -34.64 7.02 21.80
N PHE A 601 -35.30 5.87 22.03
CA PHE A 601 -34.91 4.92 23.08
C PHE A 601 -33.73 4.00 22.68
N VAL A 602 -33.35 3.95 21.38
CA VAL A 602 -32.20 3.18 20.85
C VAL A 602 -31.65 3.90 19.63
N GLU A 603 -30.35 3.88 19.44
CA GLU A 603 -29.73 4.38 18.23
C GLU A 603 -29.66 3.26 17.20
N LEU A 604 -30.46 3.33 16.15
CA LEU A 604 -30.49 2.41 15.03
C LEU A 604 -29.88 3.10 13.81
N VAL A 605 -28.80 2.54 13.27
CA VAL A 605 -28.19 2.96 12.00
C VAL A 605 -28.35 1.83 10.99
N VAL A 606 -28.87 2.13 9.81
CA VAL A 606 -28.92 1.19 8.68
C VAL A 606 -28.25 1.80 7.45
N GLY A 607 -27.68 0.94 6.62
CA GLY A 607 -27.09 1.39 5.37
C GLY A 607 -26.97 0.27 4.34
N ALA A 608 -26.82 0.69 3.09
CA ALA A 608 -26.62 -0.20 1.96
C ALA A 608 -25.58 0.36 1.00
N SER A 609 -24.92 -0.52 0.25
CA SER A 609 -23.90 -0.16 -0.71
C SER A 609 -23.95 -1.06 -1.94
N TRP A 610 -23.58 -0.52 -3.08
CA TRP A 610 -23.26 -1.22 -4.31
C TRP A 610 -21.88 -0.78 -4.79
N LYS A 611 -21.06 -1.72 -5.22
CA LYS A 611 -19.71 -1.50 -5.73
C LYS A 611 -19.53 -2.32 -7.01
N GLN A 612 -18.86 -1.76 -8.01
CA GLN A 612 -18.50 -2.45 -9.24
C GLN A 612 -17.03 -2.18 -9.58
N TYR A 613 -16.25 -3.23 -9.73
CA TYR A 613 -14.93 -3.19 -10.35
C TYR A 613 -15.05 -3.42 -11.85
N ILE A 614 -14.27 -2.68 -12.63
CA ILE A 614 -14.08 -2.86 -14.06
C ILE A 614 -12.58 -3.00 -14.30
N LEU A 615 -12.10 -4.24 -14.42
CA LEU A 615 -10.67 -4.54 -14.60
C LEU A 615 -10.33 -4.47 -16.07
N ASN A 616 -9.32 -3.71 -16.44
CA ASN A 616 -8.89 -3.50 -17.81
C ASN A 616 -7.36 -3.38 -17.88
N SER A 617 -6.68 -4.52 -17.95
CA SER A 617 -5.22 -4.61 -18.10
C SER A 617 -4.77 -4.98 -19.49
N GLN A 618 -5.71 -5.25 -20.40
CA GLN A 618 -5.44 -5.73 -21.76
C GLN A 618 -4.53 -6.98 -21.78
N GLY A 619 -4.70 -7.85 -20.79
CA GLY A 619 -3.96 -9.10 -20.63
C GLY A 619 -2.54 -8.94 -20.06
N THR A 620 -2.14 -7.74 -19.61
CA THR A 620 -0.79 -7.55 -19.02
C THR A 620 -0.72 -7.89 -17.54
N LEU A 621 -1.87 -7.99 -16.85
CA LEU A 621 -1.98 -8.30 -15.44
C LEU A 621 -3.06 -9.36 -15.17
N PHE A 622 -4.24 -9.18 -15.78
CA PHE A 622 -5.39 -10.05 -15.63
C PHE A 622 -5.65 -10.87 -16.89
N ILE A 623 -6.52 -11.85 -16.74
CA ILE A 623 -7.01 -12.66 -17.86
C ILE A 623 -8.16 -11.98 -18.62
N ASP A 624 -8.09 -10.69 -18.78
CA ASP A 624 -9.05 -9.83 -19.50
C ASP A 624 -8.80 -9.76 -21.02
N TYR A 625 -8.43 -10.92 -21.61
CA TYR A 625 -8.07 -11.04 -23.03
C TYR A 625 -9.25 -10.77 -23.98
N ASP A 626 -10.49 -11.03 -23.55
CA ASP A 626 -11.73 -10.77 -24.33
C ASP A 626 -12.38 -9.42 -23.96
N GLY A 627 -11.71 -8.59 -23.17
CA GLY A 627 -12.17 -7.29 -22.71
C GLY A 627 -12.32 -7.19 -21.19
N PRO A 628 -12.76 -6.03 -20.69
CA PRO A 628 -12.78 -5.74 -19.27
C PRO A 628 -13.64 -6.70 -18.44
N ILE A 629 -13.11 -7.16 -17.31
CA ILE A 629 -13.82 -8.00 -16.34
C ILE A 629 -14.62 -7.12 -15.39
N LYS A 630 -15.94 -7.38 -15.25
CA LYS A 630 -16.81 -6.66 -14.32
C LYS A 630 -17.18 -7.54 -13.13
N ILE A 631 -17.08 -6.97 -11.92
CA ILE A 631 -17.38 -7.67 -10.66
C ILE A 631 -18.26 -6.74 -9.83
N ASN A 632 -19.47 -7.18 -9.50
CA ASN A 632 -20.38 -6.43 -8.61
C ASN A 632 -20.32 -6.98 -7.19
N GLU A 633 -20.41 -6.06 -6.23
CA GLU A 633 -20.57 -6.34 -4.81
C GLU A 633 -21.76 -5.54 -4.27
N TYR A 634 -22.59 -6.19 -3.45
CA TYR A 634 -23.75 -5.60 -2.78
C TYR A 634 -23.63 -5.81 -1.29
N GLY A 635 -23.93 -4.80 -0.51
CA GLY A 635 -23.88 -4.89 0.95
C GLY A 635 -25.02 -4.16 1.60
N ALA A 636 -25.53 -4.70 2.72
CA ALA A 636 -26.48 -4.04 3.59
C ALA A 636 -26.12 -4.31 5.05
N TYR A 637 -26.21 -3.30 5.91
CA TYR A 637 -25.87 -3.41 7.32
C TYR A 637 -26.85 -2.69 8.23
N GLY A 638 -26.87 -3.13 9.50
CA GLY A 638 -27.58 -2.46 10.57
C GLY A 638 -26.77 -2.48 11.86
N GLN A 639 -26.88 -1.43 12.65
CA GLN A 639 -26.27 -1.32 13.98
C GLN A 639 -27.29 -0.78 14.97
N LEU A 640 -27.39 -1.44 16.11
CA LEU A 640 -28.18 -1.00 17.28
C LEU A 640 -27.20 -0.64 18.40
N THR A 641 -27.36 0.55 18.99
CA THR A 641 -26.62 0.98 20.18
C THR A 641 -27.60 1.42 21.27
N LYS A 642 -27.43 0.90 22.47
CA LYS A 642 -28.26 1.22 23.65
C LYS A 642 -27.39 1.55 24.82
N LYS A 643 -27.68 2.68 25.48
CA LYS A 643 -27.11 3.08 26.76
C LYS A 643 -28.05 2.63 27.89
N LEU A 644 -27.52 1.98 28.92
CA LEU A 644 -28.20 1.36 30.03
C LEU A 644 -27.55 1.78 31.35
N ILE A 645 -28.28 1.61 32.47
CA ILE A 645 -27.78 1.84 33.84
C ILE A 645 -27.17 3.25 33.96
N ASN A 646 -27.96 4.27 33.63
CA ASN A 646 -27.52 5.68 33.63
C ASN A 646 -26.24 5.89 32.83
N ASP A 647 -26.19 5.37 31.60
CA ASP A 647 -25.04 5.44 30.68
C ASP A 647 -23.76 4.72 31.15
N ARG A 648 -23.83 3.91 32.21
CA ARG A 648 -22.67 3.11 32.67
C ARG A 648 -22.41 1.87 31.82
N LEU A 649 -23.43 1.38 31.11
CA LEU A 649 -23.28 0.25 30.18
C LEU A 649 -23.75 0.68 28.81
N ILE A 650 -22.87 0.60 27.82
CA ILE A 650 -23.18 0.86 26.40
C ILE A 650 -23.09 -0.47 25.68
N LEU A 651 -24.19 -0.95 25.12
CA LEU A 651 -24.23 -2.14 24.31
C LEU A 651 -24.40 -1.76 22.82
N SER A 652 -23.62 -2.38 21.96
CA SER A 652 -23.77 -2.23 20.50
C SER A 652 -23.74 -3.59 19.82
N VAL A 653 -24.72 -3.82 18.94
CA VAL A 653 -24.79 -5.00 18.09
C VAL A 653 -24.93 -4.55 16.66
N SER A 654 -24.16 -5.12 15.75
CA SER A 654 -24.26 -4.85 14.32
C SER A 654 -24.16 -6.12 13.50
N GLY A 655 -24.73 -6.08 12.32
CA GLY A 655 -24.66 -7.16 11.35
C GLY A 655 -24.66 -6.61 9.95
N ARG A 656 -23.93 -7.26 9.08
CA ARG A 656 -23.82 -6.92 7.67
C ARG A 656 -23.93 -8.16 6.80
N TYR A 657 -24.66 -8.05 5.71
CA TYR A 657 -24.69 -9.06 4.66
C TYR A 657 -24.08 -8.50 3.38
N ASP A 658 -23.16 -9.24 2.76
CA ASP A 658 -22.55 -8.88 1.51
C ASP A 658 -22.56 -10.05 0.53
N LYS A 659 -22.65 -9.72 -0.76
CA LYS A 659 -22.66 -10.64 -1.89
C LYS A 659 -21.74 -10.10 -2.99
N ASN A 660 -20.87 -10.97 -3.52
CA ASN A 660 -20.02 -10.70 -4.69
C ASN A 660 -20.43 -11.65 -5.82
N ASP A 661 -20.24 -11.25 -7.08
CA ASP A 661 -20.64 -12.07 -8.23
C ASP A 661 -19.99 -13.46 -8.24
N ASN A 662 -18.70 -13.55 -7.82
CA ASN A 662 -17.93 -14.80 -7.85
C ASN A 662 -18.08 -15.67 -6.60
N PHE A 663 -18.66 -15.14 -5.51
CA PHE A 663 -18.70 -15.82 -4.22
C PHE A 663 -20.10 -15.80 -3.59
N LYS A 664 -20.38 -16.80 -2.76
CA LYS A 664 -21.62 -16.86 -1.98
C LYS A 664 -21.72 -15.68 -1.02
N GLY A 665 -22.94 -15.22 -0.77
CA GLY A 665 -23.19 -14.15 0.20
C GLY A 665 -22.79 -14.54 1.61
N ARG A 666 -22.39 -13.55 2.43
CA ARG A 666 -21.91 -13.77 3.79
C ARG A 666 -22.52 -12.79 4.78
N PHE A 667 -22.90 -13.28 5.94
CA PHE A 667 -23.34 -12.48 7.08
C PHE A 667 -22.20 -12.30 8.09
N THR A 668 -22.02 -11.07 8.60
CA THR A 668 -20.91 -10.67 9.46
C THR A 668 -21.47 -9.98 10.71
N PRO A 669 -21.61 -10.69 11.84
CA PRO A 669 -22.06 -10.12 13.11
C PRO A 669 -20.92 -9.46 13.89
N ARG A 670 -21.29 -8.51 14.75
CA ARG A 670 -20.43 -7.88 15.76
C ARG A 670 -21.27 -7.55 17.00
N ALA A 671 -20.70 -7.78 18.16
CA ALA A 671 -21.29 -7.38 19.44
C ALA A 671 -20.22 -6.74 20.31
N SER A 672 -20.54 -5.67 21.04
CA SER A 672 -19.61 -5.01 21.94
C SER A 672 -20.32 -4.40 23.14
N ALA A 673 -19.58 -4.29 24.25
CA ALA A 673 -20.01 -3.67 25.48
C ALA A 673 -18.92 -2.73 26.00
N VAL A 674 -19.31 -1.54 26.43
CA VAL A 674 -18.46 -0.62 27.20
C VAL A 674 -19.05 -0.48 28.59
N VAL A 675 -18.24 -0.81 29.60
CA VAL A 675 -18.59 -0.67 31.01
C VAL A 675 -17.80 0.49 31.60
N LYS A 676 -18.49 1.53 32.01
CA LYS A 676 -17.90 2.66 32.72
C LYS A 676 -17.75 2.31 34.20
N LEU A 677 -16.51 2.03 34.61
CA LEU A 677 -16.18 1.75 36.02
C LEU A 677 -16.24 3.05 36.82
N ALA A 678 -15.81 4.16 36.22
CA ALA A 678 -15.90 5.53 36.71
C ALA A 678 -16.00 6.48 35.50
N ASP A 679 -16.16 7.79 35.72
CA ASP A 679 -16.35 8.78 34.64
C ASP A 679 -15.22 8.76 33.61
N ASP A 680 -14.00 8.56 34.06
CA ASP A 680 -12.79 8.55 33.22
C ASP A 680 -12.17 7.15 33.08
N HIS A 681 -12.89 6.06 33.41
CA HIS A 681 -12.38 4.68 33.40
C HIS A 681 -13.37 3.72 32.74
N ASN A 682 -12.99 3.15 31.63
CA ASN A 682 -13.83 2.27 30.83
C ASN A 682 -13.14 0.92 30.55
N VAL A 683 -13.91 -0.15 30.66
CA VAL A 683 -13.56 -1.47 30.15
C VAL A 683 -14.44 -1.74 28.93
N ARG A 684 -13.82 -2.22 27.85
CA ARG A 684 -14.52 -2.62 26.63
C ARG A 684 -14.33 -4.11 26.36
N LEU A 685 -15.40 -4.73 25.89
CA LEU A 685 -15.44 -6.11 25.45
C LEU A 685 -16.03 -6.13 24.06
N SER A 686 -15.43 -6.85 23.15
CA SER A 686 -16.01 -7.00 21.81
C SER A 686 -15.77 -8.38 21.22
N TYR A 687 -16.80 -8.90 20.60
CA TYR A 687 -16.74 -10.02 19.66
C TYR A 687 -16.99 -9.47 18.27
N GLN A 688 -16.04 -9.65 17.38
CA GLN A 688 -16.05 -9.07 16.05
C GLN A 688 -15.78 -10.16 15.02
N THR A 689 -16.58 -10.19 13.98
CA THR A 689 -16.22 -10.96 12.80
C THR A 689 -15.90 -10.02 11.65
N ALA A 690 -15.01 -10.43 10.79
CA ALA A 690 -14.72 -9.74 9.55
C ALA A 690 -14.44 -10.76 8.45
N TYR A 691 -14.50 -10.30 7.21
CA TYR A 691 -14.16 -11.12 6.07
C TYR A 691 -13.67 -10.23 4.93
N ARG A 692 -13.02 -10.86 3.95
CA ARG A 692 -12.74 -10.24 2.66
C ARG A 692 -13.03 -11.22 1.53
N PHE A 693 -13.58 -10.73 0.46
CA PHE A 693 -13.49 -11.42 -0.81
C PHE A 693 -12.02 -11.47 -1.24
N PRO A 694 -11.56 -12.51 -1.91
CA PRO A 694 -10.27 -12.48 -2.58
C PRO A 694 -10.15 -11.19 -3.42
N SER A 695 -8.99 -10.53 -3.37
CA SER A 695 -8.78 -9.30 -4.16
C SER A 695 -8.91 -9.58 -5.65
N THR A 696 -9.08 -8.54 -6.47
CA THR A 696 -9.16 -8.67 -7.93
C THR A 696 -7.95 -9.42 -8.49
N GLN A 697 -6.75 -9.14 -7.98
CA GLN A 697 -5.55 -9.90 -8.33
C GLN A 697 -5.63 -11.35 -7.86
N GLN A 698 -6.05 -11.59 -6.61
CA GLN A 698 -6.16 -12.95 -6.10
C GLN A 698 -7.18 -13.80 -6.87
N GLN A 699 -8.12 -13.16 -7.53
CA GLN A 699 -9.09 -13.84 -8.39
C GLN A 699 -8.56 -14.08 -9.81
N TYR A 700 -7.99 -13.04 -10.48
CA TYR A 700 -7.85 -13.00 -11.95
C TYR A 700 -6.43 -12.81 -12.46
N ILE A 701 -5.40 -12.75 -11.61
CA ILE A 701 -4.04 -12.52 -12.06
C ILE A 701 -3.50 -13.68 -12.88
N ASN A 702 -2.75 -13.37 -13.95
CA ASN A 702 -1.91 -14.29 -14.68
C ASN A 702 -0.66 -13.54 -15.15
N LEU A 703 0.37 -13.54 -14.31
CA LEU A 703 1.54 -12.67 -14.48
C LEU A 703 2.83 -13.47 -14.36
N GLU A 704 3.72 -13.34 -15.35
CA GLU A 704 5.11 -13.78 -15.22
C GLU A 704 5.85 -12.94 -14.19
N ILE A 705 6.55 -13.57 -13.26
CA ILE A 705 7.36 -12.93 -12.21
C ILE A 705 8.81 -13.45 -12.25
N GLY A 706 9.66 -12.98 -11.35
CA GLY A 706 11.07 -13.36 -11.28
C GLY A 706 11.31 -14.88 -11.35
N GLY A 707 12.38 -15.28 -12.03
CA GLY A 707 12.73 -16.69 -12.22
C GLY A 707 11.86 -17.44 -13.25
N GLY A 708 11.06 -16.74 -14.07
CA GLY A 708 10.16 -17.39 -15.04
C GLY A 708 8.97 -18.11 -14.40
N GLN A 709 8.66 -17.79 -13.14
CA GLN A 709 7.49 -18.28 -12.43
C GLN A 709 6.25 -17.50 -12.87
N PHE A 710 5.07 -18.11 -12.74
CA PHE A 710 3.79 -17.46 -12.99
C PHE A 710 3.01 -17.30 -11.71
N LEU A 711 2.53 -16.09 -11.46
CA LEU A 711 1.56 -15.80 -10.43
C LEU A 711 0.17 -15.98 -11.00
N VAL A 712 -0.63 -16.89 -10.43
CA VAL A 712 -1.92 -17.31 -10.96
C VAL A 712 -3.01 -17.11 -9.93
N GLY A 713 -4.15 -16.55 -10.37
CA GLY A 713 -5.35 -16.37 -9.56
C GLY A 713 -5.97 -17.70 -9.13
N GLY A 714 -6.74 -17.65 -8.04
CA GLY A 714 -7.27 -18.85 -7.40
C GLY A 714 -8.67 -19.29 -7.88
N LEU A 715 -9.28 -18.62 -8.88
CA LEU A 715 -10.52 -19.13 -9.45
C LEU A 715 -10.23 -20.41 -10.24
N PRO A 716 -10.93 -21.54 -9.99
CA PRO A 716 -10.56 -22.86 -10.53
C PRO A 716 -10.41 -22.92 -12.06
N TRP A 717 -11.26 -22.21 -12.78
CA TRP A 717 -11.23 -22.21 -14.25
C TRP A 717 -9.99 -21.49 -14.86
N ILE A 718 -9.26 -20.67 -14.07
CA ILE A 718 -7.99 -20.09 -14.52
C ILE A 718 -6.90 -21.17 -14.65
N HIS A 719 -7.08 -22.29 -13.99
CA HIS A 719 -6.13 -23.40 -14.02
C HIS A 719 -6.32 -24.32 -15.23
N ASP A 720 -7.32 -24.05 -16.07
CA ASP A 720 -7.62 -24.84 -17.26
C ASP A 720 -6.54 -24.71 -18.36
N ALA A 721 -6.60 -25.58 -19.36
CA ALA A 721 -5.68 -25.59 -20.49
C ALA A 721 -5.88 -24.40 -21.45
N SER A 722 -7.07 -23.80 -21.44
CA SER A 722 -7.44 -22.69 -22.29
C SER A 722 -8.11 -21.59 -21.49
N LEU A 723 -7.64 -20.37 -21.67
CA LEU A 723 -8.18 -19.15 -21.09
C LEU A 723 -9.03 -18.38 -22.11
N PRO A 724 -9.81 -17.36 -21.67
CA PRO A 724 -10.51 -16.44 -22.56
C PRO A 724 -9.61 -15.92 -23.69
N GLY A 725 -10.19 -15.59 -24.84
CA GLY A 725 -9.43 -15.17 -26.03
C GLY A 725 -8.59 -16.26 -26.68
N GLY A 726 -8.87 -17.54 -26.38
CA GLY A 726 -8.12 -18.67 -26.91
C GLY A 726 -6.66 -18.72 -26.47
N LYS A 727 -6.32 -18.04 -25.37
CA LYS A 727 -4.96 -18.03 -24.82
C LYS A 727 -4.67 -19.36 -24.10
N PRO A 728 -3.44 -19.88 -24.20
CA PRO A 728 -3.06 -21.06 -23.43
C PRO A 728 -3.07 -20.75 -21.94
N GLY A 729 -3.69 -21.61 -21.16
CA GLY A 729 -3.74 -21.53 -19.72
C GLY A 729 -2.70 -22.42 -19.02
N PRO A 730 -2.63 -22.32 -17.69
CA PRO A 730 -1.67 -23.09 -16.90
C PRO A 730 -1.83 -24.61 -17.03
N ASN A 731 -3.03 -25.11 -17.34
CA ASN A 731 -3.36 -26.54 -17.47
C ASN A 731 -2.89 -27.38 -16.27
N LEU A 732 -3.32 -26.97 -15.07
CA LEU A 732 -2.91 -27.58 -13.80
C LEU A 732 -3.91 -28.64 -13.38
N ASN A 733 -3.43 -29.87 -13.18
CA ASN A 733 -4.26 -31.00 -12.74
C ASN A 733 -3.41 -32.05 -12.03
N ALA A 734 -4.08 -33.05 -11.45
CA ALA A 734 -3.42 -34.08 -10.66
C ALA A 734 -2.45 -34.99 -11.47
N GLN A 735 -2.60 -35.06 -12.79
CA GLN A 735 -1.81 -35.91 -13.67
C GLN A 735 -0.47 -35.27 -14.05
N ASN A 736 -0.42 -33.95 -14.17
CA ASN A 736 0.75 -33.22 -14.70
C ASN A 736 1.38 -32.22 -13.72
N SER A 737 0.78 -32.03 -12.53
CA SER A 737 1.19 -30.97 -11.62
C SER A 737 1.39 -31.50 -10.21
N VAL A 738 2.44 -31.00 -9.55
CA VAL A 738 2.88 -31.40 -8.22
C VAL A 738 2.98 -30.17 -7.33
N ARG A 739 2.40 -30.26 -6.13
CA ARG A 739 2.56 -29.22 -5.09
C ARG A 739 3.97 -29.33 -4.50
N LEU A 740 4.60 -28.19 -4.25
CA LEU A 740 5.94 -28.10 -3.68
C LEU A 740 5.90 -27.50 -2.27
N ASP A 741 6.81 -27.97 -1.41
CA ASP A 741 7.09 -27.30 -0.12
C ASP A 741 8.00 -26.06 -0.29
N ASN A 742 8.31 -25.38 0.81
CA ASN A 742 9.20 -24.22 0.82
C ASN A 742 10.69 -24.55 0.53
N ASN A 743 11.03 -25.82 0.34
CA ASN A 743 12.34 -26.30 -0.14
C ASN A 743 12.29 -26.78 -1.59
N ALA A 744 11.17 -26.51 -2.27
CA ALA A 744 10.88 -26.97 -3.63
C ALA A 744 10.85 -28.52 -3.76
N GLN A 745 10.53 -29.23 -2.66
CA GLN A 745 10.37 -30.68 -2.69
C GLN A 745 8.91 -31.04 -2.98
N PRO A 746 8.67 -32.11 -3.75
CA PRO A 746 7.34 -32.58 -4.05
C PRO A 746 6.58 -33.03 -2.79
N LEU A 747 5.36 -32.49 -2.59
CA LEU A 747 4.42 -32.91 -1.52
C LEU A 747 3.37 -33.89 -2.02
N GLY A 748 3.01 -33.85 -3.30
CA GLY A 748 1.99 -34.70 -3.91
C GLY A 748 1.32 -34.04 -5.12
N ALA A 749 0.42 -34.77 -5.75
CA ALA A 749 -0.33 -34.27 -6.92
C ALA A 749 -1.13 -33.01 -6.56
N TYR A 750 -1.10 -32.01 -7.42
CA TYR A 750 -1.87 -30.79 -7.26
C TYR A 750 -3.30 -30.96 -7.77
N LEU A 751 -4.27 -30.57 -6.92
CA LEU A 751 -5.68 -30.51 -7.25
C LEU A 751 -6.17 -29.07 -7.07
N PRO A 752 -6.65 -28.38 -8.11
CA PRO A 752 -7.28 -27.07 -8.00
C PRO A 752 -8.42 -27.09 -6.95
N GLN A 753 -8.43 -26.11 -6.06
CA GLN A 753 -9.43 -25.95 -5.02
C GLN A 753 -10.36 -24.79 -5.32
N GLU A 754 -11.60 -24.88 -4.81
CA GLU A 754 -12.52 -23.74 -4.81
C GLU A 754 -11.96 -22.65 -3.90
N LEU A 755 -11.65 -21.49 -4.46
CA LEU A 755 -11.24 -20.32 -3.69
C LEU A 755 -12.44 -19.76 -2.90
N LYS A 756 -12.26 -19.59 -1.59
CA LYS A 756 -13.31 -19.11 -0.68
C LYS A 756 -12.93 -17.80 -0.03
N PRO A 757 -13.89 -16.92 0.29
CA PRO A 757 -13.63 -15.71 1.06
C PRO A 757 -12.99 -16.03 2.42
N GLU A 758 -11.92 -15.30 2.74
CA GLU A 758 -11.26 -15.36 4.03
C GLU A 758 -12.11 -14.68 5.10
N SER A 759 -12.18 -15.23 6.28
CA SER A 759 -12.85 -14.61 7.42
C SER A 759 -12.09 -14.78 8.72
N VAL A 760 -12.30 -13.85 9.63
CA VAL A 760 -11.77 -13.90 10.99
C VAL A 760 -12.91 -13.70 11.99
N ALA A 761 -12.88 -14.47 13.09
CA ALA A 761 -13.63 -14.19 14.31
C ALA A 761 -12.63 -13.81 15.40
N SER A 762 -12.82 -12.66 16.04
CA SER A 762 -11.92 -12.12 17.04
C SER A 762 -12.66 -11.66 18.29
N PHE A 763 -12.08 -11.95 19.43
CA PHE A 763 -12.48 -11.40 20.73
C PHE A 763 -11.44 -10.40 21.20
N GLU A 764 -11.88 -9.25 21.70
CA GLU A 764 -11.00 -8.21 22.26
C GLU A 764 -11.54 -7.75 23.63
N ILE A 765 -10.63 -7.65 24.58
CA ILE A 765 -10.84 -6.95 25.87
C ILE A 765 -9.87 -5.76 25.92
N GLY A 766 -10.36 -4.62 26.35
CA GLY A 766 -9.52 -3.42 26.49
C GLY A 766 -9.93 -2.60 27.70
N TYR A 767 -8.98 -1.82 28.16
CA TYR A 767 -9.17 -0.81 29.20
C TYR A 767 -8.70 0.54 28.69
N LYS A 768 -9.49 1.59 28.92
CA LYS A 768 -9.10 2.98 28.64
C LYS A 768 -9.44 3.83 29.85
N GLY A 769 -8.45 4.49 30.42
CA GLY A 769 -8.63 5.29 31.61
C GLY A 769 -7.75 6.53 31.66
N LEU A 770 -8.29 7.63 32.20
CA LEU A 770 -7.59 8.89 32.40
C LEU A 770 -7.31 9.09 33.89
N ILE A 771 -6.09 8.78 34.31
CA ILE A 771 -5.63 8.84 35.72
C ILE A 771 -5.21 10.27 36.04
N ALA A 772 -5.76 10.79 37.16
CA ALA A 772 -5.51 12.14 37.65
C ALA A 772 -5.65 13.24 36.57
N LYS A 773 -6.52 13.01 35.55
CA LYS A 773 -6.76 13.88 34.39
C LYS A 773 -5.50 14.21 33.57
N ARG A 774 -4.43 13.40 33.66
CA ARG A 774 -3.14 13.65 33.00
C ARG A 774 -2.52 12.45 32.30
N LEU A 775 -2.70 11.25 32.86
CA LEU A 775 -2.17 10.03 32.28
C LEU A 775 -3.31 9.25 31.65
N LEU A 776 -3.35 9.24 30.33
CA LEU A 776 -4.23 8.36 29.57
C LEU A 776 -3.53 7.00 29.41
N VAL A 777 -4.19 5.94 29.85
CA VAL A 777 -3.79 4.54 29.69
C VAL A 777 -4.77 3.89 28.76
N ASP A 778 -4.29 3.25 27.70
CA ASP A 778 -5.09 2.46 26.75
C ASP A 778 -4.42 1.12 26.52
N ALA A 779 -4.99 0.06 27.07
CA ALA A 779 -4.49 -1.29 26.94
C ALA A 779 -5.53 -2.18 26.27
N TYR A 780 -5.06 -3.16 25.48
CA TYR A 780 -5.91 -4.17 24.88
C TYR A 780 -5.21 -5.52 24.75
N TYR A 781 -6.00 -6.57 24.74
CA TYR A 781 -5.65 -7.92 24.34
C TYR A 781 -6.68 -8.45 23.37
N TYR A 782 -6.25 -9.09 22.30
CA TYR A 782 -7.15 -9.76 21.37
C TYR A 782 -6.67 -11.17 21.04
N THR A 783 -7.61 -12.02 20.68
CA THR A 783 -7.36 -13.31 20.07
C THR A 783 -8.38 -13.56 18.97
N GLY A 784 -7.98 -14.29 17.94
CA GLY A 784 -8.84 -14.55 16.80
C GLY A 784 -8.46 -15.81 16.05
N GLN A 785 -9.36 -16.21 15.14
CA GLN A 785 -9.18 -17.36 14.29
C GLN A 785 -9.64 -17.03 12.89
N TYR A 786 -8.76 -17.31 11.92
CA TYR A 786 -9.08 -17.22 10.50
C TYR A 786 -9.63 -18.56 10.00
N ASP A 787 -10.70 -18.48 9.22
CA ASP A 787 -11.22 -19.57 8.39
C ASP A 787 -10.97 -19.22 6.91
N ASN A 788 -10.67 -20.23 6.11
CA ASN A 788 -10.33 -20.07 4.68
C ASN A 788 -9.23 -19.02 4.46
N PHE A 789 -8.19 -19.07 5.28
CA PHE A 789 -7.08 -18.13 5.20
C PHE A 789 -6.45 -18.15 3.80
N ILE A 790 -6.33 -16.99 3.15
CA ILE A 790 -5.82 -16.86 1.78
C ILE A 790 -4.32 -16.57 1.78
N GLY A 791 -3.57 -17.38 1.08
CA GLY A 791 -2.15 -17.21 0.83
C GLY A 791 -1.77 -17.83 -0.51
N ARG A 792 -0.57 -18.38 -0.59
CA ARG A 792 -0.03 -18.93 -1.84
C ARG A 792 0.69 -20.24 -1.62
N THR A 793 0.64 -21.08 -2.66
CA THR A 793 1.38 -22.34 -2.75
C THR A 793 2.16 -22.41 -4.05
N LEU A 794 3.27 -23.14 -4.05
CA LEU A 794 4.04 -23.41 -5.25
C LEU A 794 3.59 -24.72 -5.89
N VAL A 795 3.44 -24.68 -7.21
CA VAL A 795 3.09 -25.86 -8.01
C VAL A 795 4.05 -25.95 -9.19
N ALA A 796 4.65 -27.11 -9.35
CA ALA A 796 5.44 -27.45 -10.51
C ALA A 796 4.58 -28.25 -11.51
N ARG A 797 4.55 -27.81 -12.77
CA ARG A 797 3.95 -28.55 -13.89
C ARG A 797 5.04 -28.99 -14.84
N GLN A 798 5.10 -30.27 -15.15
CA GLN A 798 6.00 -30.79 -16.16
C GLN A 798 5.56 -30.34 -17.57
N VAL A 799 6.40 -29.58 -18.24
CA VAL A 799 6.18 -29.11 -19.62
C VAL A 799 7.01 -29.89 -20.66
N SER A 800 8.10 -30.49 -20.21
CA SER A 800 8.91 -31.46 -20.95
C SER A 800 9.56 -32.44 -19.96
N PRO A 801 10.17 -33.55 -20.42
CA PRO A 801 10.82 -34.52 -19.51
C PRO A 801 11.89 -33.92 -18.62
N GLN A 802 12.51 -32.79 -19.02
CA GLN A 802 13.60 -32.11 -18.29
C GLN A 802 13.18 -30.77 -17.70
N GLN A 803 11.97 -30.27 -17.98
CA GLN A 803 11.57 -28.92 -17.60
C GLN A 803 10.24 -28.87 -16.88
N ASN A 804 10.25 -28.23 -15.72
CA ASN A 804 9.05 -27.85 -14.97
C ASN A 804 8.78 -26.36 -15.11
N GLN A 805 7.54 -26.00 -15.37
CA GLN A 805 7.05 -24.63 -15.21
C GLN A 805 6.52 -24.47 -13.79
N ILE A 806 6.96 -23.41 -13.10
CA ILE A 806 6.56 -23.11 -11.72
C ILE A 806 5.46 -22.08 -11.69
N TYR A 807 4.47 -22.35 -10.85
CA TYR A 807 3.31 -21.47 -10.61
C TYR A 807 3.22 -21.17 -9.12
N SER A 808 3.03 -19.88 -8.78
CA SER A 808 2.63 -19.41 -7.45
C SER A 808 1.13 -19.17 -7.48
N ILE A 809 0.37 -20.06 -6.85
CA ILE A 809 -1.09 -20.12 -6.97
C ILE A 809 -1.73 -19.56 -5.71
N VAL A 810 -2.76 -18.72 -5.89
CA VAL A 810 -3.58 -18.22 -4.79
C VAL A 810 -4.57 -19.28 -4.36
N GLU A 811 -4.53 -19.67 -3.07
CA GLU A 811 -5.48 -20.65 -2.52
C GLU A 811 -5.76 -20.42 -1.02
N ASN A 812 -6.74 -21.15 -0.50
CA ASN A 812 -7.00 -21.19 0.94
C ASN A 812 -6.06 -22.19 1.63
N ALA A 813 -5.58 -21.86 2.83
CA ALA A 813 -4.70 -22.70 3.60
C ALA A 813 -5.38 -24.03 3.98
N ALA A 814 -4.73 -25.13 3.64
CA ALA A 814 -5.20 -26.47 3.92
C ALA A 814 -4.01 -27.42 4.11
N THR A 815 -4.18 -28.47 4.91
CA THR A 815 -3.27 -29.62 4.92
C THR A 815 -3.69 -30.65 3.90
N MET A 816 -2.72 -31.29 3.25
CA MET A 816 -2.96 -32.42 2.39
C MET A 816 -2.47 -33.69 3.04
N SER A 817 -3.29 -34.74 3.03
CA SER A 817 -2.92 -36.07 3.47
C SER A 817 -3.24 -37.08 2.38
N ALA A 818 -2.34 -38.06 2.18
CA ALA A 818 -2.61 -39.16 1.28
C ALA A 818 -3.78 -39.99 1.82
N SER A 819 -4.85 -40.12 1.06
CA SER A 819 -5.96 -41.05 1.32
C SER A 819 -5.73 -42.30 0.47
N GLY A 820 -5.96 -43.48 1.00
CA GLY A 820 -5.76 -44.74 0.29
C GLY A 820 -6.36 -44.73 -1.12
N GLY A 821 -5.64 -45.34 -2.08
CA GLY A 821 -6.07 -45.41 -3.49
C GLY A 821 -5.63 -44.24 -4.37
N GLY A 822 -4.61 -43.44 -3.95
CA GLY A 822 -4.08 -42.28 -4.73
C GLY A 822 -4.88 -40.99 -4.59
N ASN A 823 -5.91 -40.99 -3.76
CA ASN A 823 -6.69 -39.81 -3.46
C ASN A 823 -5.97 -38.91 -2.44
N VAL A 824 -6.04 -37.62 -2.62
CA VAL A 824 -5.53 -36.61 -1.67
C VAL A 824 -6.72 -36.06 -0.88
N LYS A 825 -6.65 -36.17 0.45
CA LYS A 825 -7.60 -35.52 1.34
C LYS A 825 -7.09 -34.12 1.67
N ILE A 826 -7.95 -33.11 1.53
CA ILE A 826 -7.63 -31.71 1.80
C ILE A 826 -8.45 -31.26 3.01
N ASP A 827 -7.77 -30.97 4.10
CA ASP A 827 -8.40 -30.50 5.34
C ASP A 827 -8.11 -29.01 5.53
N PRO A 828 -9.13 -28.13 5.53
CA PRO A 828 -8.97 -26.69 5.78
C PRO A 828 -8.33 -26.45 7.15
N ILE A 829 -7.37 -25.53 7.21
CA ILE A 829 -6.69 -25.15 8.45
C ILE A 829 -7.29 -23.87 9.00
N LYS A 830 -7.39 -23.81 10.31
CA LYS A 830 -7.73 -22.61 11.06
C LYS A 830 -6.46 -21.94 11.57
N VAL A 831 -6.14 -20.79 11.01
CA VAL A 831 -4.99 -19.98 11.40
C VAL A 831 -5.37 -19.11 12.60
N LYS A 832 -4.57 -19.13 13.67
CA LYS A 832 -4.82 -18.40 14.91
C LYS A 832 -4.03 -17.09 14.91
N THR A 833 -4.61 -16.06 15.52
CA THR A 833 -3.92 -14.77 15.75
C THR A 833 -4.18 -14.32 17.18
N SER A 834 -3.18 -13.67 17.77
CA SER A 834 -3.30 -13.05 19.09
C SER A 834 -2.36 -11.85 19.18
N GLY A 835 -2.65 -10.95 20.10
CA GLY A 835 -1.78 -9.81 20.34
C GLY A 835 -2.27 -8.91 21.48
N TYR A 836 -1.40 -8.03 21.90
CA TYR A 836 -1.70 -7.05 22.95
C TYR A 836 -0.96 -5.76 22.71
N GLY A 837 -1.50 -4.69 23.28
CA GLY A 837 -0.88 -3.38 23.22
C GLY A 837 -1.16 -2.55 24.45
N LEU A 838 -0.17 -1.73 24.82
CA LEU A 838 -0.24 -0.75 25.90
C LEU A 838 0.19 0.61 25.35
N GLY A 839 -0.67 1.61 25.51
CA GLY A 839 -0.38 3.02 25.22
C GLY A 839 -0.47 3.85 26.49
N LEU A 840 0.50 4.71 26.68
CA LEU A 840 0.60 5.65 27.78
C LEU A 840 0.81 7.05 27.21
N ASP A 841 -0.11 7.99 27.47
CA ASP A 841 0.03 9.40 27.12
C ASP A 841 -0.01 10.24 28.39
N TYR A 842 1.07 10.91 28.69
CA TYR A 842 1.17 11.74 29.89
C TYR A 842 1.38 13.21 29.54
N ARG A 843 0.56 14.08 30.13
CA ARG A 843 0.66 15.52 29.94
C ARG A 843 1.04 16.21 31.24
N LEU A 844 2.16 16.90 31.21
CA LEU A 844 2.65 17.72 32.34
C LEU A 844 1.97 19.11 32.31
N ASN A 845 1.93 19.75 33.51
CA ASN A 845 1.37 21.11 33.63
C ASN A 845 2.13 22.16 32.81
N SER A 846 3.40 21.92 32.53
CA SER A 846 4.22 22.79 31.68
C SER A 846 3.78 22.85 30.24
N GLY A 847 2.92 21.92 29.80
CA GLY A 847 2.54 21.71 28.40
C GLY A 847 3.42 20.70 27.65
N LEU A 848 4.36 20.07 28.35
CA LEU A 848 5.11 18.92 27.84
C LEU A 848 4.20 17.71 27.85
N SER A 849 4.15 17.01 26.73
CA SER A 849 3.50 15.70 26.57
C SER A 849 4.54 14.64 26.26
N VAL A 850 4.39 13.47 26.87
CA VAL A 850 5.21 12.29 26.57
C VAL A 850 4.29 11.11 26.30
N PHE A 851 4.67 10.25 25.37
CA PHE A 851 3.93 9.02 25.11
C PHE A 851 4.87 7.84 24.97
N ALA A 852 4.34 6.65 25.24
CA ALA A 852 4.99 5.38 24.98
C ALA A 852 3.95 4.34 24.60
N ASN A 853 4.19 3.63 23.49
CA ASN A 853 3.38 2.54 23.02
C ASN A 853 4.23 1.28 22.91
N TYR A 854 3.74 0.18 23.46
CA TYR A 854 4.32 -1.15 23.27
C TYR A 854 3.25 -2.07 22.72
N PHE A 855 3.60 -2.90 21.73
CA PHE A 855 2.64 -3.82 21.14
C PHE A 855 3.32 -5.05 20.54
N HIS A 856 2.57 -6.15 20.54
CA HIS A 856 2.96 -7.48 20.11
C HIS A 856 1.80 -8.13 19.34
N ASP A 857 2.11 -8.79 18.24
CA ASP A 857 1.17 -9.56 17.45
C ASP A 857 1.80 -10.89 17.04
N GLU A 858 1.00 -11.96 17.00
CA GLU A 858 1.43 -13.31 16.70
C GLU A 858 0.45 -14.01 15.76
N LEU A 859 0.99 -14.85 14.86
CA LEU A 859 0.23 -15.74 13.99
C LEU A 859 0.68 -17.18 14.23
N GLY A 860 -0.27 -18.07 14.49
CA GLY A 860 -0.02 -19.47 14.75
C GLY A 860 -0.81 -20.43 13.88
N ASN A 861 -0.38 -21.67 13.85
CA ASN A 861 -1.03 -22.76 13.11
C ASN A 861 -1.06 -22.54 11.58
N VAL A 862 0.04 -22.01 11.02
CA VAL A 862 0.24 -21.87 9.56
C VAL A 862 0.93 -23.13 9.04
N PRO A 863 0.48 -23.75 7.91
CA PRO A 863 1.19 -24.86 7.30
C PRO A 863 2.60 -24.46 6.86
N ALA A 864 3.56 -25.37 6.99
CA ALA A 864 4.96 -25.09 6.67
C ALA A 864 5.23 -24.83 5.18
N ASP A 865 4.35 -25.31 4.30
CA ASP A 865 4.40 -25.13 2.83
C ASP A 865 3.59 -23.91 2.33
N PHE A 866 3.08 -23.10 3.26
CA PHE A 866 2.15 -22.02 2.95
C PHE A 866 2.75 -20.66 3.33
N VAL A 867 2.79 -19.73 2.38
CA VAL A 867 3.29 -18.37 2.60
C VAL A 867 2.18 -17.51 3.16
N ALA A 868 2.26 -17.20 4.45
CA ALA A 868 1.27 -16.38 5.16
C ALA A 868 1.48 -14.87 4.93
N GLY A 869 2.74 -14.44 4.77
CA GLY A 869 3.09 -13.03 4.65
C GLY A 869 2.74 -12.23 5.91
N PHE A 870 2.92 -12.79 7.09
CA PHE A 870 2.61 -12.10 8.35
C PHE A 870 3.53 -10.89 8.58
N ASN A 871 4.83 -11.02 8.32
CA ASN A 871 5.81 -9.96 8.16
C ASN A 871 5.82 -8.93 9.30
N THR A 872 5.73 -9.39 10.52
CA THR A 872 5.51 -8.53 11.68
C THR A 872 6.53 -8.84 12.75
N PRO A 873 7.23 -7.81 13.29
CA PRO A 873 8.15 -7.99 14.40
C PRO A 873 7.42 -8.46 15.67
N ASP A 874 8.08 -9.30 16.47
CA ASP A 874 7.48 -9.76 17.73
C ASP A 874 7.25 -8.61 18.70
N HIS A 875 8.19 -7.70 18.82
CA HIS A 875 8.13 -6.60 19.77
C HIS A 875 8.38 -5.25 19.11
N ARG A 876 7.54 -4.27 19.42
CA ARG A 876 7.63 -2.91 18.88
C ARG A 876 7.36 -1.88 19.97
N ILE A 877 8.19 -0.83 19.99
CA ILE A 877 8.07 0.30 20.91
C ILE A 877 8.10 1.59 20.11
N ASN A 878 7.08 2.42 20.27
CA ASN A 878 7.08 3.80 19.83
C ASN A 878 7.02 4.71 21.06
N PHE A 879 7.83 5.74 21.11
CA PHE A 879 7.81 6.69 22.22
C PHE A 879 8.13 8.09 21.73
N GLY A 880 7.78 9.08 22.52
CA GLY A 880 8.12 10.44 22.13
C GLY A 880 7.81 11.47 23.21
N ALA A 881 8.32 12.68 22.96
CA ALA A 881 8.07 13.85 23.79
C ALA A 881 7.85 15.07 22.90
N GLY A 882 6.90 15.91 23.26
CA GLY A 882 6.62 17.12 22.50
C GLY A 882 6.09 18.25 23.37
N HIS A 883 6.37 19.47 22.96
CA HIS A 883 5.87 20.66 23.60
C HIS A 883 5.39 21.67 22.56
N SER A 884 4.14 22.08 22.65
CA SER A 884 3.50 22.95 21.66
C SER A 884 3.56 24.43 21.98
N GLY A 885 4.40 24.87 22.90
CA GLY A 885 4.56 26.28 23.26
C GLY A 885 5.47 26.48 24.46
N PHE A 886 6.77 26.35 24.27
CA PHE A 886 7.77 26.61 25.32
C PHE A 886 8.53 27.92 25.09
N GLY A 887 9.39 28.29 26.02
CA GLY A 887 10.13 29.56 26.04
C GLY A 887 9.29 30.73 26.58
N LYS A 888 9.94 31.88 26.79
CA LYS A 888 9.37 33.06 27.46
C LYS A 888 8.06 33.52 26.80
N ASN A 889 7.97 33.44 25.47
CA ASN A 889 6.81 33.87 24.69
C ASN A 889 5.90 32.72 24.23
N LYS A 890 6.13 31.47 24.67
CA LYS A 890 5.40 30.25 24.30
C LYS A 890 5.29 30.01 22.79
N ARG A 891 6.29 30.47 22.00
CA ARG A 891 6.32 30.42 20.54
C ARG A 891 7.12 29.25 19.99
N MET A 892 7.99 28.66 20.79
CA MET A 892 8.78 27.52 20.36
C MET A 892 7.98 26.23 20.49
N VAL A 893 8.14 25.36 19.56
CA VAL A 893 7.58 23.99 19.55
C VAL A 893 8.70 23.00 19.31
N PHE A 894 8.64 21.84 19.94
CA PHE A 894 9.51 20.72 19.58
C PHE A 894 8.72 19.42 19.61
N ASN A 895 9.21 18.45 18.89
CA ASN A 895 8.73 17.07 18.92
C ASN A 895 9.91 16.13 18.67
N LEU A 896 10.00 15.08 19.46
CA LEU A 896 10.96 14.00 19.36
C LEU A 896 10.19 12.70 19.42
N THR A 897 10.40 11.82 18.46
CA THR A 897 9.79 10.49 18.44
C THR A 897 10.84 9.43 18.14
N GLY A 898 10.77 8.31 18.84
CA GLY A 898 11.62 7.16 18.66
C GLY A 898 10.79 5.94 18.32
N ARG A 899 11.33 5.05 17.50
CA ARG A 899 10.76 3.76 17.16
C ARG A 899 11.81 2.67 17.20
N TRP A 900 11.48 1.57 17.87
CA TRP A 900 12.29 0.38 17.96
C TRP A 900 11.45 -0.86 17.67
N GLN A 901 12.07 -1.83 17.00
CA GLN A 901 11.47 -3.14 16.75
C GLN A 901 12.53 -4.25 16.73
N THR A 902 12.09 -5.48 17.03
CA THR A 902 12.91 -6.69 16.84
C THR A 902 13.11 -7.01 15.37
N ASP A 903 14.05 -7.88 15.07
CA ASP A 903 14.15 -8.55 13.77
C ASP A 903 12.96 -9.50 13.56
N PHE A 904 12.67 -9.81 12.30
CA PHE A 904 11.58 -10.72 11.93
C PHE A 904 11.81 -11.31 10.53
N LEU A 905 11.16 -12.43 10.28
CA LEU A 905 11.12 -13.03 8.95
C LEU A 905 10.14 -12.28 8.05
N TRP A 906 10.64 -11.81 6.93
CA TRP A 906 9.86 -11.26 5.84
C TRP A 906 9.61 -12.33 4.79
N GLU A 907 8.35 -12.54 4.41
CA GLU A 907 7.92 -13.50 3.39
C GLU A 907 7.16 -12.74 2.28
N ALA A 908 7.67 -12.76 1.06
CA ALA A 908 7.02 -12.16 -0.09
C ALA A 908 7.40 -12.91 -1.38
N ASP A 909 6.63 -12.75 -2.44
CA ASP A 909 6.96 -13.33 -3.74
C ASP A 909 8.25 -12.77 -4.32
N PHE A 910 8.52 -11.47 -4.10
CA PHE A 910 9.75 -10.82 -4.55
C PHE A 910 10.99 -11.41 -3.87
N ALA A 911 10.99 -11.42 -2.54
CA ALA A 911 12.09 -11.97 -1.76
C ALA A 911 11.66 -12.32 -0.33
N THR A 912 12.25 -13.36 0.22
CA THR A 912 12.08 -13.83 1.60
C THR A 912 13.43 -13.77 2.32
N GLY A 913 13.44 -13.21 3.54
CA GLY A 913 14.67 -13.10 4.34
C GLY A 913 14.43 -12.33 5.63
N THR A 914 15.46 -12.28 6.48
CA THR A 914 15.37 -11.58 7.76
C THR A 914 15.50 -10.08 7.58
N VAL A 915 14.53 -9.33 8.09
CA VAL A 915 14.62 -7.90 8.30
C VAL A 915 15.27 -7.67 9.67
N PRO A 916 16.44 -7.01 9.74
CA PRO A 916 17.13 -6.76 11.01
C PRO A 916 16.33 -5.87 11.95
N SER A 917 16.58 -6.02 13.25
CA SER A 917 16.11 -5.07 14.25
C SER A 917 16.64 -3.66 13.97
N PHE A 918 15.84 -2.63 14.26
CA PHE A 918 16.29 -1.26 14.09
C PHE A 918 15.74 -0.32 15.17
N PHE A 919 16.44 0.79 15.31
CA PHE A 919 16.02 1.95 16.10
C PHE A 919 16.13 3.20 15.24
N THR A 920 15.06 4.00 15.19
CA THR A 920 15.05 5.29 14.51
C THR A 920 14.57 6.39 15.46
N MET A 921 15.04 7.61 15.22
CA MET A 921 14.62 8.79 15.95
C MET A 921 14.31 9.91 14.97
N ASP A 922 13.14 10.53 15.12
CA ASP A 922 12.71 11.69 14.35
C ASP A 922 12.64 12.89 15.28
N ALA A 923 13.07 14.06 14.82
CA ALA A 923 13.10 15.27 15.65
C ALA A 923 12.68 16.50 14.86
N MET A 924 12.02 17.44 15.55
CA MET A 924 11.80 18.76 14.99
C MET A 924 11.81 19.83 16.07
N ILE A 925 12.23 21.03 15.67
CA ILE A 925 12.06 22.27 16.41
C ILE A 925 11.42 23.31 15.49
N GLY A 926 10.53 24.11 16.03
CA GLY A 926 9.87 25.15 15.28
C GLY A 926 9.66 26.43 16.08
N TYR A 927 9.45 27.52 15.34
CA TYR A 927 9.13 28.81 15.91
C TYR A 927 7.90 29.42 15.22
N ARG A 928 6.93 29.85 16.03
CA ARG A 928 5.69 30.48 15.59
C ARG A 928 5.83 32.00 15.51
N PHE A 929 5.30 32.55 14.44
CA PHE A 929 5.17 34.00 14.19
C PHE A 929 3.68 34.36 14.16
N PRO A 930 3.02 34.54 15.33
CA PRO A 930 1.57 34.77 15.39
C PRO A 930 1.12 35.99 14.60
N ALA A 931 1.90 37.07 14.57
CA ALA A 931 1.54 38.32 13.87
C ALA A 931 1.30 38.13 12.36
N ILE A 932 1.96 37.13 11.76
CA ILE A 932 1.83 36.81 10.34
C ILE A 932 1.25 35.41 10.12
N GLY A 933 0.74 34.77 11.17
CA GLY A 933 0.14 33.42 11.08
C GLY A 933 1.07 32.35 10.55
N SER A 934 2.39 32.43 10.83
CA SER A 934 3.40 31.56 10.21
C SER A 934 4.13 30.70 11.23
N LEU A 935 4.66 29.58 10.72
CA LEU A 935 5.48 28.61 11.46
C LEU A 935 6.70 28.24 10.62
N VAL A 936 7.90 28.40 11.19
CA VAL A 936 9.15 27.85 10.61
C VAL A 936 9.53 26.62 11.40
N LYS A 937 9.90 25.52 10.71
CA LYS A 937 10.37 24.28 11.32
C LYS A 937 11.72 23.84 10.73
N LEU A 938 12.59 23.35 11.61
CA LEU A 938 13.69 22.46 11.25
C LEU A 938 13.29 21.06 11.66
N GLY A 939 13.30 20.12 10.75
CA GLY A 939 12.88 18.75 11.01
C GLY A 939 13.83 17.74 10.40
N ALA A 940 13.87 16.56 11.00
CA ALA A 940 14.57 15.41 10.47
C ALA A 940 13.81 14.13 10.80
N THR A 941 13.69 13.25 9.82
CA THR A 941 13.33 11.85 10.05
C THR A 941 14.59 11.01 10.04
N ASN A 942 14.66 10.00 10.93
CA ASN A 942 15.87 9.19 11.15
C ASN A 942 17.11 10.10 11.32
N VAL A 943 17.03 10.97 12.33
CA VAL A 943 18.06 12.01 12.61
C VAL A 943 19.46 11.45 12.81
N LEU A 944 19.56 10.16 13.20
CA LEU A 944 20.83 9.45 13.36
C LEU A 944 21.44 8.99 12.02
N ASN A 945 20.70 9.11 10.93
CA ASN A 945 21.07 8.65 9.57
C ASN A 945 21.58 7.20 9.52
N LYS A 946 21.08 6.35 10.41
CA LYS A 946 21.39 4.92 10.38
C LYS A 946 20.44 4.24 9.39
N TYR A 947 20.99 3.72 8.30
CA TYR A 947 20.18 3.04 7.27
C TYR A 947 19.51 1.79 7.84
N TYR A 948 18.24 1.60 7.52
CA TYR A 948 17.43 0.45 7.88
C TYR A 948 16.47 0.11 6.74
N MET A 949 15.96 -1.11 6.74
CA MET A 949 14.85 -1.53 5.88
C MET A 949 13.70 -2.06 6.75
N ASN A 950 12.47 -1.93 6.29
CA ASN A 950 11.28 -2.46 6.95
C ASN A 950 10.55 -3.51 6.09
N GLY A 951 11.26 -4.10 5.13
CA GLY A 951 10.87 -5.23 4.30
C GLY A 951 12.09 -5.73 3.56
N PHE A 952 12.25 -7.06 3.48
CA PHE A 952 13.41 -7.66 2.82
C PHE A 952 13.35 -7.39 1.31
N GLY A 953 14.44 -6.90 0.72
CA GLY A 953 14.50 -6.44 -0.67
C GLY A 953 13.90 -5.05 -0.93
N ASN A 954 13.36 -4.38 0.10
CA ASN A 954 12.95 -2.98 0.04
C ASN A 954 14.15 -2.03 0.16
N PRO A 955 13.98 -0.72 -0.14
CA PRO A 955 15.09 0.23 -0.09
C PRO A 955 15.63 0.45 1.33
N GLN A 956 16.90 0.84 1.38
CA GLN A 956 17.57 1.29 2.59
C GLN A 956 17.16 2.73 2.91
N ILE A 957 16.51 2.94 4.05
CA ILE A 957 15.94 4.22 4.48
C ILE A 957 16.95 4.93 5.36
N GLY A 958 17.46 6.06 4.90
CA GLY A 958 18.39 6.92 5.64
C GLY A 958 17.70 8.13 6.28
N GLY A 959 18.49 9.10 6.71
CA GLY A 959 18.03 10.38 7.25
C GLY A 959 17.53 11.33 6.15
N LEU A 960 16.42 12.03 6.45
CA LEU A 960 15.94 13.15 5.64
C LEU A 960 15.84 14.39 6.53
N TYR A 961 16.53 15.45 6.16
CA TYR A 961 16.63 16.71 6.91
C TYR A 961 15.99 17.84 6.12
N TYR A 962 15.13 18.64 6.74
CA TYR A 962 14.40 19.67 6.02
C TYR A 962 14.17 20.94 6.84
N VAL A 963 14.01 22.04 6.12
CA VAL A 963 13.43 23.29 6.61
C VAL A 963 12.04 23.44 6.03
N SER A 964 11.09 23.87 6.85
CA SER A 964 9.73 24.14 6.43
C SER A 964 9.29 25.53 6.85
N PHE A 965 8.66 26.25 5.91
CA PHE A 965 7.89 27.46 6.18
C PHE A 965 6.42 27.17 5.89
N ALA A 966 5.55 27.45 6.86
CA ALA A 966 4.12 27.27 6.72
C ALA A 966 3.37 28.55 7.12
N TYR A 967 2.37 28.92 6.31
CA TYR A 967 1.49 30.07 6.52
C TYR A 967 0.07 29.61 6.71
N ASN A 968 -0.62 30.16 7.73
CA ASN A 968 -2.04 29.95 8.05
C ASN A 968 -2.41 28.45 8.10
N VAL A 969 -1.58 27.67 8.79
CA VAL A 969 -1.82 26.22 8.98
C VAL A 969 -2.59 26.05 10.28
N PHE A 970 -3.84 25.60 10.17
CA PHE A 970 -4.80 25.42 11.26
C PHE A 970 -4.50 24.23 12.14
#